data_403f2188b8fc1489a18f9ba2d66a6e47
#
_entry.id   403f2188b8fc1489a18f9ba2d66a6e47
#
_cell.length_a   1.000
_cell.length_b   1.000
_cell.length_c   1.000
_cell.angle_alpha   90.00
_cell.angle_beta   90.00
_cell.angle_gamma   90.00
#
_symmetry.space_group_name_H-M   'P 1'
#
loop_
_entity.id
_entity.type
_entity.pdbx_description
1 polymer ?
#
loop_
_entity_poly.entity_id
_entity_poly.type
_entity_poly.pdbx_seq_one_letter_code
_entity_poly.pdbx_strand_id
1 'polypeptide(L)'
;MLKIFFHPRLSDFLPPLIALAFFSACAKKPSSQNYFPEVGKNALMQRSLEARSNLKVLSVALRPGDEDFAALAYFRLGRGAVVMSVYVTNGEAGESDVQGEYPPYLAVTRRTEAVAAMNYLNSDARFLNLPDIVAARDSAHVRQLWPGDSLRLKLSQFISQFRPDLVLLNRDWSAASSPSWEVLRADLLSTVKNAASGTSADFANGASGNWAFSRVAVDLGGEGLAIPVNAKPRPWNKSYQEIGEEAAQAYASLAVQQKWRREGKTPSYAVIYPARTSALQRLDEGLPAPVPPPLRGIEIQIEALTDKTLKGQTSEALPRVAALIDSVEYTLAINQMTLTARERKSLLQWKNALENLRCTLLGVEVDYTVSDTLLTDAQLTYIFVNEVKGLSRDGKTEILFAGIDQQWAVNEDVPKKLPLALKEEYRLLTPKGLVYNFAPAQYPFQLTPYAKSVFMFIIHQAKSKAQSFVYRRVINLDFAPKFVTEVQTPIVRMVPDERVVIRMMNISRDGVADTVEVADSLAHSFRHPFRLSNKGASKIDTLTLAWLGNPPDGTYMIPVTIDGIPVAQFAARKFSVEIDRARRVGLLTGIKNSPTAEALRRLNLNFVFVEPDKSFMQQIEPLNVLLIDRRALTLRPEIAARRDDLKRFVEAGGHLIVMAQDAEKWNAQPLWDGMRLTAVSTLEAETPVQIDAAYAIGNQPNHLTPEDWQNWLFLRGYNTVAAGAATAIPLRSAVDGSPLIVTSAAGQGKRTYVDLALSPQFMNVHAGAFRLLANLISL
;
A
#
# COMPACT_ATOMS: atom_id res chain seq x y z
N MET A 1 49.21 18.95 -45.70
CA MET A 1 47.76 18.98 -45.95
C MET A 1 47.10 17.97 -45.00
N LEU A 2 46.60 18.51 -43.87
CA LEU A 2 45.97 17.70 -42.83
C LEU A 2 44.42 17.74 -43.04
N LYS A 3 43.81 16.59 -43.25
CA LYS A 3 42.36 16.46 -43.21
C LYS A 3 41.93 16.20 -41.76
N ILE A 4 41.20 17.11 -41.18
CA ILE A 4 40.58 17.00 -39.87
C ILE A 4 39.24 16.28 -40.06
N PHE A 5 39.08 15.08 -39.46
CA PHE A 5 37.81 14.41 -39.33
C PHE A 5 37.09 14.92 -38.06
N PHE A 6 35.92 15.48 -38.24
CA PHE A 6 35.01 15.78 -37.14
C PHE A 6 34.34 14.47 -36.65
N HIS A 7 34.50 14.17 -35.37
CA HIS A 7 33.67 13.17 -34.68
C HIS A 7 32.41 13.86 -34.14
N PRO A 8 31.22 13.25 -34.31
CA PRO A 8 30.01 13.74 -33.64
C PRO A 8 30.06 13.43 -32.14
N ARG A 9 29.60 14.37 -31.37
CA ARG A 9 29.57 14.33 -29.90
C ARG A 9 28.64 13.25 -29.38
N LEU A 10 29.11 12.55 -28.36
CA LEU A 10 28.46 11.44 -27.63
C LEU A 10 27.26 11.88 -26.75
N SER A 11 26.69 13.08 -26.94
CA SER A 11 25.66 13.65 -26.05
C SER A 11 24.22 13.34 -26.43
N ASP A 12 23.95 12.71 -27.59
CA ASP A 12 22.58 12.56 -28.09
C ASP A 12 21.93 11.18 -27.85
N PHE A 13 22.62 10.30 -27.11
CA PHE A 13 22.15 8.93 -26.84
C PHE A 13 21.81 8.62 -25.35
N LEU A 14 21.74 9.62 -24.48
CA LEU A 14 21.57 9.38 -23.04
C LEU A 14 20.14 9.33 -22.46
N PRO A 15 19.03 9.68 -23.12
CA PRO A 15 17.71 9.57 -22.48
C PRO A 15 17.12 8.18 -22.32
N PRO A 16 17.32 7.20 -23.24
CA PRO A 16 16.66 5.89 -23.04
C PRO A 16 17.38 4.93 -22.09
N LEU A 17 18.67 5.12 -21.84
CA LEU A 17 19.44 4.21 -20.97
C LEU A 17 19.22 4.46 -19.47
N ILE A 18 18.84 5.68 -19.07
CA ILE A 18 18.56 6.03 -17.67
C ILE A 18 17.20 5.45 -17.25
N ALA A 19 16.21 5.43 -18.14
CA ALA A 19 14.92 4.80 -17.84
C ALA A 19 15.03 3.27 -17.72
N LEU A 20 15.89 2.60 -18.51
CA LEU A 20 16.14 1.17 -18.37
C LEU A 20 16.93 0.83 -17.08
N ALA A 21 17.79 1.72 -16.61
CA ALA A 21 18.56 1.50 -15.38
C ALA A 21 17.67 1.55 -14.12
N PHE A 22 16.62 2.36 -14.11
CA PHE A 22 15.67 2.41 -13.00
C PHE A 22 14.74 1.19 -12.95
N PHE A 23 14.36 0.61 -14.09
CA PHE A 23 13.58 -0.63 -14.12
C PHE A 23 14.41 -1.90 -13.88
N SER A 24 15.70 -1.90 -14.24
CA SER A 24 16.63 -2.96 -13.82
C SER A 24 17.00 -2.90 -12.33
N ALA A 25 16.84 -1.75 -11.68
CA ALA A 25 17.06 -1.63 -10.24
C ALA A 25 15.92 -2.26 -9.41
N CYS A 26 14.70 -2.35 -9.95
CA CYS A 26 13.60 -3.10 -9.33
C CYS A 26 13.70 -4.62 -9.57
N ALA A 27 14.50 -5.08 -10.53
CA ALA A 27 14.82 -6.49 -10.77
C ALA A 27 16.13 -6.93 -10.11
N LYS A 28 16.74 -6.09 -9.26
CA LYS A 28 17.75 -6.61 -8.35
C LYS A 28 17.09 -7.69 -7.50
N LYS A 29 17.60 -8.94 -7.59
CA LYS A 29 17.45 -9.97 -6.56
C LYS A 29 17.22 -9.26 -5.24
N PRO A 30 16.24 -9.65 -4.39
CA PRO A 30 16.22 -9.19 -3.03
C PRO A 30 17.58 -9.56 -2.41
N SER A 31 18.53 -8.65 -2.62
CA SER A 31 19.83 -8.70 -1.96
C SER A 31 19.50 -8.64 -0.49
N SER A 32 19.97 -9.60 0.28
CA SER A 32 19.95 -9.65 1.74
C SER A 32 18.93 -8.65 2.29
N GLN A 33 17.68 -9.13 2.40
CA GLN A 33 16.56 -8.32 2.93
C GLN A 33 17.11 -7.57 4.12
N ASN A 34 16.86 -6.27 4.21
CA ASN A 34 17.23 -5.44 5.34
C ASN A 34 16.42 -5.91 6.57
N TYR A 35 16.78 -7.06 7.10
CA TYR A 35 16.28 -7.51 8.39
C TYR A 35 17.00 -6.75 9.48
N PHE A 36 16.30 -6.48 10.56
CA PHE A 36 16.94 -6.05 11.78
C PHE A 36 18.02 -7.10 12.15
N PRO A 37 19.26 -6.70 12.43
CA PRO A 37 20.41 -7.63 12.45
C PRO A 37 20.36 -8.56 13.68
N GLU A 38 19.53 -9.57 13.63
CA GLU A 38 19.45 -10.65 14.60
C GLU A 38 20.51 -11.72 14.28
N VAL A 39 21.77 -11.45 14.58
CA VAL A 39 22.89 -12.37 14.31
C VAL A 39 23.68 -12.71 15.57
N GLY A 40 24.28 -13.88 15.62
CA GLY A 40 25.15 -14.31 16.72
C GLY A 40 24.49 -14.26 18.11
N LYS A 41 25.13 -13.61 19.08
CA LYS A 41 24.59 -13.47 20.46
C LYS A 41 23.25 -12.74 20.50
N ASN A 42 23.04 -11.77 19.62
CA ASN A 42 21.80 -10.99 19.57
C ASN A 42 20.62 -11.88 19.13
N ALA A 43 20.83 -12.73 18.12
CA ALA A 43 19.83 -13.72 17.73
C ALA A 43 19.48 -14.67 18.87
N LEU A 44 20.50 -15.17 19.58
CA LEU A 44 20.30 -16.08 20.71
C LEU A 44 19.48 -15.42 21.83
N MET A 45 19.81 -14.18 22.19
CA MET A 45 19.04 -13.40 23.17
C MET A 45 17.60 -13.21 22.73
N GLN A 46 17.38 -12.85 21.48
CA GLN A 46 16.03 -12.62 20.93
C GLN A 46 15.22 -13.94 20.94
N ARG A 47 15.79 -15.06 20.46
CA ARG A 47 15.10 -16.37 20.46
C ARG A 47 14.80 -16.85 21.88
N SER A 48 15.69 -16.56 22.84
CA SER A 48 15.41 -16.86 24.25
C SER A 48 14.23 -16.06 24.78
N LEU A 49 14.14 -14.79 24.45
CA LEU A 49 13.02 -13.92 24.83
C LEU A 49 11.71 -14.41 24.21
N GLU A 50 11.73 -14.81 22.93
CA GLU A 50 10.56 -15.35 22.23
C GLU A 50 10.08 -16.67 22.83
N ALA A 51 10.98 -17.54 23.22
CA ALA A 51 10.64 -18.79 23.87
C ALA A 51 9.91 -18.56 25.21
N ARG A 52 10.28 -17.51 25.96
CA ARG A 52 9.62 -17.15 27.23
C ARG A 52 8.26 -16.49 27.06
N SER A 53 8.08 -15.73 25.97
CA SER A 53 7.03 -14.71 25.89
C SER A 53 5.63 -15.28 25.80
N ASN A 54 5.41 -16.31 25.02
CA ASN A 54 4.09 -16.87 24.71
C ASN A 54 3.01 -15.81 24.34
N LEU A 55 3.43 -14.61 23.93
CA LEU A 55 2.58 -13.47 23.57
C LEU A 55 2.40 -13.38 22.05
N LYS A 56 1.17 -13.15 21.60
CA LYS A 56 0.85 -12.86 20.20
C LYS A 56 0.14 -11.52 20.09
N VAL A 57 0.65 -10.66 19.21
CA VAL A 57 0.12 -9.32 18.95
C VAL A 57 -0.29 -9.22 17.49
N LEU A 58 -1.56 -8.90 17.27
CA LEU A 58 -2.11 -8.59 15.95
C LEU A 58 -2.29 -7.08 15.81
N SER A 59 -1.58 -6.49 14.88
CA SER A 59 -1.79 -5.12 14.44
C SER A 59 -2.82 -5.13 13.31
N VAL A 60 -3.89 -4.37 13.45
CA VAL A 60 -4.91 -4.19 12.42
C VAL A 60 -4.85 -2.75 11.93
N ALA A 61 -4.63 -2.57 10.65
CA ALA A 61 -4.54 -1.27 10.00
C ALA A 61 -5.52 -1.20 8.82
N LEU A 62 -6.09 -0.03 8.59
CA LEU A 62 -6.95 0.18 7.43
C LEU A 62 -6.13 0.08 6.15
N ARG A 63 -4.98 0.76 6.11
CA ARG A 63 -4.07 0.85 4.96
C ARG A 63 -2.63 0.53 5.34
N PRO A 64 -1.80 0.09 4.39
CA PRO A 64 -0.36 0.08 4.56
C PRO A 64 0.17 1.47 4.95
N GLY A 65 1.01 1.51 5.99
CA GLY A 65 1.54 2.75 6.56
C GLY A 65 0.74 3.33 7.72
N ASP A 66 -0.42 2.78 8.06
CA ASP A 66 -1.19 3.20 9.25
C ASP A 66 -0.69 2.54 10.55
N GLU A 67 0.09 1.46 10.44
CA GLU A 67 0.63 0.75 11.59
C GLU A 67 1.71 1.54 12.34
N ASP A 68 1.79 1.35 13.65
CA ASP A 68 2.83 1.94 14.49
C ASP A 68 4.01 0.98 14.66
N PHE A 69 5.05 1.17 13.87
CA PHE A 69 6.26 0.32 13.91
C PHE A 69 7.05 0.42 15.21
N ALA A 70 6.98 1.54 15.93
CA ALA A 70 7.65 1.65 17.22
C ALA A 70 6.97 0.78 18.28
N ALA A 71 5.63 0.75 18.26
CA ALA A 71 4.85 -0.17 19.09
C ALA A 71 5.13 -1.64 18.72
N LEU A 72 5.19 -1.96 17.41
CA LEU A 72 5.48 -3.31 16.95
C LEU A 72 6.90 -3.74 17.32
N ALA A 73 7.89 -2.85 17.21
CA ALA A 73 9.26 -3.08 17.66
C ALA A 73 9.31 -3.35 19.18
N TYR A 74 8.56 -2.58 19.98
CA TYR A 74 8.46 -2.84 21.43
C TYR A 74 7.94 -4.24 21.73
N PHE A 75 6.83 -4.63 21.13
CA PHE A 75 6.26 -5.97 21.37
C PHE A 75 7.18 -7.07 20.85
N ARG A 76 7.74 -6.91 19.65
CA ARG A 76 8.59 -7.93 19.02
C ARG A 76 9.93 -8.09 19.76
N LEU A 77 10.66 -7.00 19.96
CA LEU A 77 12.03 -7.02 20.46
C LEU A 77 12.09 -6.90 21.98
N GLY A 78 11.16 -6.17 22.58
CA GLY A 78 11.14 -5.96 24.04
C GLY A 78 10.36 -7.02 24.79
N ARG A 79 9.26 -7.51 24.22
CA ARG A 79 8.38 -8.51 24.86
C ARG A 79 8.52 -9.92 24.26
N GLY A 80 9.31 -10.09 23.19
CA GLY A 80 9.46 -11.37 22.51
C GLY A 80 8.16 -11.89 21.89
N ALA A 81 7.23 -10.99 21.58
CA ALA A 81 5.94 -11.38 21.00
C ALA A 81 6.08 -11.84 19.56
N VAL A 82 5.22 -12.77 19.16
CA VAL A 82 4.94 -13.01 17.73
C VAL A 82 4.03 -11.89 17.24
N VAL A 83 4.53 -11.07 16.32
CA VAL A 83 3.81 -9.91 15.78
C VAL A 83 3.39 -10.17 14.33
N MET A 84 2.18 -9.76 13.99
CA MET A 84 1.65 -9.78 12.63
C MET A 84 0.86 -8.49 12.38
N SER A 85 1.01 -7.90 11.21
CA SER A 85 0.12 -6.83 10.73
C SER A 85 -0.85 -7.34 9.68
N VAL A 86 -2.11 -6.93 9.80
CA VAL A 86 -3.18 -7.19 8.83
C VAL A 86 -3.69 -5.86 8.31
N TYR A 87 -3.68 -5.71 6.99
CA TYR A 87 -4.18 -4.54 6.29
C TYR A 87 -5.51 -4.87 5.63
N VAL A 88 -6.50 -4.03 5.86
CA VAL A 88 -7.85 -4.23 5.29
C VAL A 88 -7.82 -4.00 3.79
N THR A 89 -7.15 -2.92 3.36
CA THR A 89 -6.97 -2.52 1.96
C THR A 89 -5.50 -2.54 1.56
N ASN A 90 -5.20 -2.35 0.30
CA ASN A 90 -3.82 -2.22 -0.19
C ASN A 90 -3.35 -0.76 -0.28
N GLY A 91 -4.17 0.22 0.14
CA GLY A 91 -3.85 1.65 0.11
C GLY A 91 -3.83 2.24 -1.29
N GLU A 92 -4.56 1.65 -2.23
CA GLU A 92 -4.55 2.00 -3.65
C GLU A 92 -5.18 3.35 -3.98
N ALA A 93 -6.06 3.87 -3.12
CA ALA A 93 -6.78 5.11 -3.37
C ALA A 93 -6.05 6.36 -2.81
N GLY A 94 -4.93 6.17 -2.12
CA GLY A 94 -4.15 7.26 -1.53
C GLY A 94 -3.29 8.03 -2.54
N GLU A 95 -2.65 9.09 -2.06
CA GLU A 95 -1.62 9.82 -2.81
C GLU A 95 -0.24 9.21 -2.55
N SER A 96 0.66 9.30 -3.54
CA SER A 96 2.07 8.89 -3.42
C SER A 96 2.99 10.09 -3.38
N ASP A 97 4.02 10.02 -2.53
CA ASP A 97 5.12 10.98 -2.53
C ASP A 97 6.07 10.74 -3.73
N VAL A 98 5.98 9.56 -4.36
CA VAL A 98 6.74 9.23 -5.58
C VAL A 98 5.98 9.75 -6.80
N GLN A 99 6.70 10.52 -7.61
CA GLN A 99 6.14 11.10 -8.81
C GLN A 99 5.75 10.03 -9.85
N GLY A 100 4.53 10.15 -10.38
CA GLY A 100 4.03 9.24 -11.42
C GLY A 100 3.30 8.00 -10.88
N GLU A 101 3.24 7.83 -9.56
CA GLU A 101 2.43 6.78 -8.93
C GLU A 101 1.08 7.35 -8.49
N TYR A 102 0.02 6.80 -9.03
CA TYR A 102 -1.35 7.26 -8.80
C TYR A 102 -2.32 6.10 -8.56
N PRO A 103 -3.47 6.36 -7.91
CA PRO A 103 -4.54 5.36 -7.85
C PRO A 103 -4.95 4.87 -9.25
N PRO A 104 -5.24 3.58 -9.42
CA PRO A 104 -5.22 2.48 -8.43
C PRO A 104 -3.87 1.75 -8.32
N TYR A 105 -2.83 2.17 -9.03
CA TYR A 105 -1.54 1.48 -9.17
C TYR A 105 -0.72 1.41 -7.89
N LEU A 106 -1.03 2.24 -6.91
CA LEU A 106 -0.37 2.25 -5.60
C LEU A 106 -0.50 0.93 -4.83
N ALA A 107 -1.53 0.10 -5.13
CA ALA A 107 -1.75 -1.16 -4.40
C ALA A 107 -0.52 -2.06 -4.36
N VAL A 108 0.15 -2.26 -5.50
CA VAL A 108 1.32 -3.15 -5.59
C VAL A 108 2.51 -2.56 -4.83
N THR A 109 2.77 -1.27 -5.04
CA THR A 109 3.86 -0.55 -4.36
C THR A 109 3.65 -0.60 -2.85
N ARG A 110 2.48 -0.17 -2.35
CA ARG A 110 2.16 -0.13 -0.93
C ARG A 110 2.25 -1.49 -0.25
N ARG A 111 1.78 -2.53 -0.92
CA ARG A 111 1.87 -3.90 -0.42
C ARG A 111 3.32 -4.37 -0.34
N THR A 112 4.13 -4.09 -1.35
CA THR A 112 5.56 -4.42 -1.34
C THR A 112 6.30 -3.69 -0.23
N GLU A 113 6.02 -2.41 -0.04
CA GLU A 113 6.58 -1.59 1.03
C GLU A 113 6.19 -2.09 2.42
N ALA A 114 4.90 -2.44 2.62
CA ALA A 114 4.41 -3.03 3.86
C ALA A 114 5.11 -4.34 4.21
N VAL A 115 5.27 -5.23 3.23
CA VAL A 115 6.01 -6.49 3.41
C VAL A 115 7.47 -6.22 3.76
N ALA A 116 8.12 -5.26 3.10
CA ALA A 116 9.51 -4.89 3.40
C ALA A 116 9.65 -4.32 4.81
N ALA A 117 8.74 -3.42 5.24
CA ALA A 117 8.73 -2.83 6.57
C ALA A 117 8.53 -3.89 7.67
N MET A 118 7.57 -4.79 7.48
CA MET A 118 7.32 -5.88 8.44
C MET A 118 8.47 -6.89 8.46
N ASN A 119 9.04 -7.22 7.30
CA ASN A 119 10.22 -8.07 7.21
C ASN A 119 11.43 -7.47 7.94
N TYR A 120 11.59 -6.14 7.94
CA TYR A 120 12.63 -5.48 8.73
C TYR A 120 12.53 -5.86 10.21
N LEU A 121 11.33 -6.01 10.75
CA LEU A 121 11.08 -6.47 12.12
C LEU A 121 10.99 -8.01 12.24
N ASN A 122 11.37 -8.78 11.26
CA ASN A 122 11.16 -10.25 11.21
C ASN A 122 9.71 -10.65 11.56
N SER A 123 8.75 -9.90 11.06
CA SER A 123 7.32 -10.06 11.31
C SER A 123 6.55 -10.20 9.99
N ASP A 124 5.33 -10.70 10.05
CA ASP A 124 4.52 -11.00 8.88
C ASP A 124 3.54 -9.88 8.55
N ALA A 125 3.37 -9.58 7.26
CA ALA A 125 2.31 -8.76 6.69
C ALA A 125 1.24 -9.65 6.03
N ARG A 126 -0.04 -9.30 6.19
CA ARG A 126 -1.19 -9.96 5.53
C ARG A 126 -2.17 -8.92 5.02
N PHE A 127 -2.89 -9.24 3.93
CA PHE A 127 -3.81 -8.33 3.28
C PHE A 127 -5.18 -8.97 3.12
N LEU A 128 -6.23 -8.26 3.50
CA LEU A 128 -7.60 -8.71 3.29
C LEU A 128 -8.08 -8.40 1.87
N ASN A 129 -7.36 -7.55 1.14
CA ASN A 129 -7.64 -7.16 -0.25
C ASN A 129 -9.08 -6.63 -0.43
N LEU A 130 -9.59 -5.86 0.52
CA LEU A 130 -10.80 -5.07 0.31
C LEU A 130 -10.45 -3.77 -0.41
N PRO A 131 -11.38 -3.21 -1.21
CA PRO A 131 -11.17 -1.94 -1.89
C PRO A 131 -10.83 -0.81 -0.93
N ASP A 132 -9.85 0.01 -1.24
CA ASP A 132 -9.54 1.21 -0.47
C ASP A 132 -10.54 2.32 -0.81
N ILE A 133 -11.18 2.86 0.22
CA ILE A 133 -12.23 3.86 0.10
C ILE A 133 -11.77 5.12 0.83
N VAL A 134 -11.37 6.14 0.09
CA VAL A 134 -10.92 7.42 0.68
C VAL A 134 -12.09 8.37 0.88
N ALA A 135 -13.08 8.33 0.00
CA ALA A 135 -14.21 9.26 0.00
C ALA A 135 -15.55 8.54 0.22
N ALA A 136 -15.71 7.89 1.35
CA ALA A 136 -16.99 7.33 1.75
C ALA A 136 -17.87 8.40 2.44
N ARG A 137 -19.12 8.52 2.04
CA ARG A 137 -20.08 9.46 2.65
C ARG A 137 -20.37 9.11 4.11
N ASP A 138 -20.56 7.83 4.36
CA ASP A 138 -20.93 7.26 5.66
C ASP A 138 -20.63 5.77 5.71
N SER A 139 -20.86 5.15 6.86
CA SER A 139 -20.65 3.71 7.05
C SER A 139 -21.59 2.84 6.18
N ALA A 140 -22.76 3.33 5.78
CA ALA A 140 -23.65 2.59 4.88
C ALA A 140 -23.07 2.53 3.47
N HIS A 141 -22.48 3.62 3.00
CA HIS A 141 -21.78 3.67 1.71
C HIS A 141 -20.56 2.73 1.71
N VAL A 142 -19.78 2.69 2.78
CA VAL A 142 -18.67 1.70 2.92
C VAL A 142 -19.18 0.27 2.79
N ARG A 143 -20.29 -0.06 3.45
CA ARG A 143 -20.87 -1.41 3.39
C ARG A 143 -21.44 -1.78 2.03
N GLN A 144 -21.80 -0.80 1.21
CA GLN A 144 -22.15 -1.04 -0.20
C GLN A 144 -20.93 -1.36 -1.06
N LEU A 145 -19.79 -0.71 -0.78
CA LEU A 145 -18.54 -0.91 -1.51
C LEU A 145 -17.76 -2.14 -1.03
N TRP A 146 -17.85 -2.50 0.25
CA TRP A 146 -17.33 -3.74 0.78
C TRP A 146 -18.44 -4.80 0.78
N PRO A 147 -18.33 -5.86 -0.05
CA PRO A 147 -19.44 -6.78 -0.26
C PRO A 147 -19.87 -7.49 1.03
N GLY A 148 -21.09 -7.30 1.46
CA GLY A 148 -21.72 -8.02 2.56
C GLY A 148 -20.88 -8.05 3.84
N ASP A 149 -20.74 -9.24 4.44
CA ASP A 149 -19.97 -9.49 5.66
C ASP A 149 -18.48 -9.82 5.39
N SER A 150 -17.97 -9.49 4.21
CA SER A 150 -16.62 -9.90 3.78
C SER A 150 -15.51 -9.46 4.74
N LEU A 151 -15.57 -8.25 5.29
CA LEU A 151 -14.59 -7.78 6.28
C LEU A 151 -14.63 -8.64 7.55
N ARG A 152 -15.83 -8.83 8.11
CA ARG A 152 -16.02 -9.60 9.34
C ARG A 152 -15.61 -11.06 9.17
N LEU A 153 -15.97 -11.68 8.05
CA LEU A 153 -15.59 -13.06 7.73
C LEU A 153 -14.07 -13.22 7.63
N LYS A 154 -13.41 -12.34 6.88
CA LYS A 154 -11.95 -12.36 6.74
C LYS A 154 -11.24 -12.09 8.06
N LEU A 155 -11.69 -11.13 8.87
CA LEU A 155 -11.15 -10.88 10.20
C LEU A 155 -11.33 -12.11 11.11
N SER A 156 -12.51 -12.76 11.09
CA SER A 156 -12.78 -13.98 11.86
C SER A 156 -11.82 -15.09 11.50
N GLN A 157 -11.59 -15.34 10.21
CA GLN A 157 -10.64 -16.34 9.73
C GLN A 157 -9.21 -16.04 10.21
N PHE A 158 -8.74 -14.80 10.06
CA PHE A 158 -7.41 -14.41 10.52
C PHE A 158 -7.23 -14.59 12.02
N ILE A 159 -8.19 -14.11 12.78
CA ILE A 159 -8.16 -14.15 14.24
C ILE A 159 -8.19 -15.60 14.73
N SER A 160 -9.02 -16.46 14.15
CA SER A 160 -9.09 -17.88 14.52
C SER A 160 -7.80 -18.65 14.22
N GLN A 161 -7.11 -18.29 13.13
CA GLN A 161 -5.83 -18.89 12.75
C GLN A 161 -4.66 -18.35 13.59
N PHE A 162 -4.56 -17.03 13.74
CA PHE A 162 -3.44 -16.40 14.44
C PHE A 162 -3.58 -16.51 15.97
N ARG A 163 -4.79 -16.40 16.52
CA ARG A 163 -5.10 -16.44 17.96
C ARG A 163 -4.31 -15.42 18.78
N PRO A 164 -4.51 -14.11 18.55
CA PRO A 164 -3.79 -13.08 19.26
C PRO A 164 -4.22 -12.95 20.72
N ASP A 165 -3.29 -12.59 21.61
CA ASP A 165 -3.58 -12.17 22.97
C ASP A 165 -3.95 -10.69 23.04
N LEU A 166 -3.31 -9.87 22.19
CA LEU A 166 -3.53 -8.44 22.06
C LEU A 166 -3.82 -8.11 20.58
N VAL A 167 -4.86 -7.34 20.37
CA VAL A 167 -5.15 -6.71 19.08
C VAL A 167 -4.98 -5.21 19.21
N LEU A 168 -4.14 -4.63 18.35
CA LEU A 168 -3.93 -3.20 18.20
C LEU A 168 -4.67 -2.74 16.96
N LEU A 169 -5.70 -1.91 17.12
CA LEU A 169 -6.34 -1.21 16.01
C LEU A 169 -5.66 0.14 15.83
N ASN A 170 -4.95 0.29 14.75
CA ASN A 170 -4.27 1.54 14.39
C ASN A 170 -5.28 2.54 13.87
N ARG A 171 -5.02 3.83 14.09
CA ARG A 171 -5.89 4.89 13.58
C ARG A 171 -5.70 5.08 12.08
N ASP A 172 -6.72 5.66 11.45
CA ASP A 172 -6.60 6.18 10.09
C ASP A 172 -5.88 7.53 10.12
N TRP A 173 -4.73 7.63 9.46
CA TRP A 173 -3.96 8.87 9.38
C TRP A 173 -4.45 9.83 8.31
N SER A 174 -5.33 9.37 7.40
CA SER A 174 -5.89 10.23 6.35
C SER A 174 -7.00 11.15 6.86
N ALA A 175 -7.65 10.77 7.97
CA ALA A 175 -8.73 11.55 8.58
C ALA A 175 -8.80 11.27 10.08
N ALA A 176 -9.35 12.22 10.85
CA ALA A 176 -9.57 12.05 12.30
C ALA A 176 -10.48 10.85 12.61
N SER A 177 -11.45 10.58 11.74
CA SER A 177 -12.32 9.39 11.74
C SER A 177 -12.91 9.24 10.34
N SER A 178 -12.48 8.23 9.59
CA SER A 178 -13.09 7.93 8.30
C SER A 178 -14.23 6.92 8.47
N PRO A 179 -15.29 6.97 7.63
CA PRO A 179 -16.35 5.97 7.66
C PRO A 179 -15.84 4.54 7.51
N SER A 180 -14.77 4.33 6.74
CA SER A 180 -14.11 3.02 6.56
C SER A 180 -13.47 2.54 7.85
N TRP A 181 -12.81 3.43 8.59
CA TRP A 181 -12.20 3.10 9.87
C TRP A 181 -13.27 2.79 10.95
N GLU A 182 -14.38 3.53 10.97
CA GLU A 182 -15.49 3.25 11.89
C GLU A 182 -16.14 1.89 11.62
N VAL A 183 -16.30 1.51 10.34
CA VAL A 183 -16.79 0.17 9.96
C VAL A 183 -15.78 -0.89 10.41
N LEU A 184 -14.48 -0.67 10.17
CA LEU A 184 -13.43 -1.59 10.64
C LEU A 184 -13.48 -1.76 12.16
N ARG A 185 -13.57 -0.67 12.92
CA ARG A 185 -13.64 -0.70 14.39
C ARG A 185 -14.84 -1.47 14.89
N ALA A 186 -16.02 -1.21 14.30
CA ALA A 186 -17.26 -1.88 14.66
C ALA A 186 -17.22 -3.39 14.35
N ASP A 187 -16.75 -3.76 13.17
CA ASP A 187 -16.67 -5.15 12.73
C ASP A 187 -15.60 -5.94 13.50
N LEU A 188 -14.46 -5.31 13.81
CA LEU A 188 -13.44 -5.92 14.67
C LEU A 188 -13.99 -6.22 16.08
N LEU A 189 -14.68 -5.25 16.70
CA LEU A 189 -15.30 -5.44 18.00
C LEU A 189 -16.36 -6.52 17.99
N SER A 190 -17.19 -6.57 16.95
CA SER A 190 -18.20 -7.61 16.76
C SER A 190 -17.53 -8.99 16.63
N THR A 191 -16.48 -9.10 15.80
CA THR A 191 -15.71 -10.33 15.60
C THR A 191 -15.09 -10.82 16.92
N VAL A 192 -14.53 -9.91 17.70
CA VAL A 192 -13.93 -10.23 19.02
C VAL A 192 -14.97 -10.75 20.01
N LYS A 193 -16.12 -10.08 20.09
CA LYS A 193 -17.22 -10.50 20.98
C LYS A 193 -17.77 -11.86 20.58
N ASN A 194 -17.96 -12.12 19.29
CA ASN A 194 -18.43 -13.39 18.77
C ASN A 194 -17.43 -14.52 19.03
N ALA A 195 -16.13 -14.25 18.87
CA ALA A 195 -15.08 -15.19 19.19
C ALA A 195 -15.06 -15.57 20.69
N ALA A 196 -15.29 -14.58 21.56
CA ALA A 196 -15.33 -14.79 23.02
C ALA A 196 -16.58 -15.56 23.49
N SER A 197 -17.73 -15.33 22.83
CA SER A 197 -19.00 -15.99 23.20
C SER A 197 -19.18 -17.37 22.59
N GLY A 198 -18.38 -17.72 21.56
CA GLY A 198 -18.54 -19.01 20.85
C GLY A 198 -19.79 -19.13 19.99
N THR A 199 -20.47 -18.02 19.73
CA THR A 199 -21.80 -18.04 19.08
C THR A 199 -21.72 -17.99 17.54
N SER A 200 -20.55 -17.84 16.95
CA SER A 200 -20.41 -17.73 15.49
C SER A 200 -20.11 -19.08 14.84
N ALA A 201 -20.93 -19.47 13.85
CA ALA A 201 -20.68 -20.61 12.97
C ALA A 201 -19.34 -20.53 12.23
N ASP A 202 -18.81 -19.32 12.03
CA ASP A 202 -17.53 -19.05 11.37
C ASP A 202 -16.33 -19.59 12.18
N PHE A 203 -16.49 -19.70 13.50
CA PHE A 203 -15.50 -20.31 14.39
C PHE A 203 -15.72 -21.81 14.61
N ALA A 204 -16.89 -22.34 14.24
CA ALA A 204 -17.27 -23.75 14.48
C ALA A 204 -16.69 -24.71 13.42
N ASN A 205 -16.43 -24.24 12.20
CA ASN A 205 -16.00 -25.07 11.06
C ASN A 205 -14.50 -25.34 10.99
N GLY A 206 -13.71 -24.80 11.88
CA GLY A 206 -12.26 -25.00 11.93
C GLY A 206 -11.78 -25.45 13.29
N ALA A 207 -11.76 -26.72 13.55
CA ALA A 207 -11.05 -27.40 14.64
C ALA A 207 -10.67 -26.54 15.86
N SER A 208 -11.41 -26.71 16.93
CA SER A 208 -11.03 -26.36 18.30
C SER A 208 -11.39 -25.00 18.87
N GLY A 209 -12.61 -24.85 19.34
CA GLY A 209 -12.91 -24.07 20.55
C GLY A 209 -12.85 -22.54 20.42
N ASN A 210 -13.69 -21.90 21.21
CA ASN A 210 -13.76 -20.45 21.38
C ASN A 210 -12.39 -19.85 21.72
N TRP A 211 -11.99 -18.81 20.99
CA TRP A 211 -10.79 -18.05 21.33
C TRP A 211 -11.16 -16.83 22.16
N ALA A 212 -10.71 -16.81 23.42
CA ALA A 212 -10.88 -15.65 24.29
C ALA A 212 -9.68 -14.69 24.11
N PHE A 213 -9.96 -13.50 23.60
CA PHE A 213 -9.00 -12.41 23.58
C PHE A 213 -8.68 -11.94 24.99
N SER A 214 -7.44 -11.56 25.21
CA SER A 214 -7.09 -10.90 26.45
C SER A 214 -7.34 -9.40 26.37
N ARG A 215 -7.08 -8.77 25.19
CA ARG A 215 -7.21 -7.31 25.05
C ARG A 215 -7.35 -6.86 23.61
N VAL A 216 -8.21 -5.85 23.40
CA VAL A 216 -8.24 -5.04 22.17
C VAL A 216 -8.05 -3.58 22.55
N ALA A 217 -7.12 -2.93 21.90
CA ALA A 217 -6.80 -1.53 22.15
C ALA A 217 -6.76 -0.75 20.82
N VAL A 218 -7.14 0.51 20.87
CA VAL A 218 -7.26 1.39 19.71
C VAL A 218 -6.39 2.63 19.89
N ASP A 219 -5.71 3.05 18.83
CA ASP A 219 -5.02 4.33 18.77
C ASP A 219 -6.03 5.46 18.50
N LEU A 220 -6.25 6.32 19.49
CA LEU A 220 -7.14 7.49 19.41
C LEU A 220 -6.37 8.82 19.33
N GLY A 221 -5.07 8.77 19.03
CA GLY A 221 -4.30 9.98 18.77
C GLY A 221 -3.76 10.70 20.01
N GLY A 222 -3.38 9.98 21.04
CA GLY A 222 -2.73 10.54 22.25
C GLY A 222 -3.46 10.22 23.54
N GLU A 223 -4.65 9.67 23.45
CA GLU A 223 -5.41 9.17 24.60
C GLU A 223 -5.05 7.68 24.87
N GLY A 224 -4.99 7.30 26.14
CA GLY A 224 -4.79 5.92 26.54
C GLY A 224 -3.42 5.63 27.15
N LEU A 225 -3.03 4.36 27.11
CA LEU A 225 -1.80 3.86 27.72
C LEU A 225 -0.63 4.00 26.74
N ALA A 226 0.37 4.77 27.12
CA ALA A 226 1.57 4.98 26.32
C ALA A 226 2.44 3.71 26.26
N ILE A 227 3.04 3.45 25.10
CA ILE A 227 4.04 2.39 24.92
C ILE A 227 5.42 3.00 25.12
N PRO A 228 6.32 2.37 25.93
CA PRO A 228 7.63 2.93 26.25
C PRO A 228 8.64 2.78 25.10
N VAL A 229 8.36 3.41 23.97
CA VAL A 229 9.14 3.29 22.72
C VAL A 229 10.52 3.94 22.79
N ASN A 230 10.74 4.88 23.72
CA ASN A 230 12.02 5.53 23.95
C ASN A 230 13.04 4.66 24.72
N ALA A 231 12.57 3.53 25.28
CA ALA A 231 13.46 2.60 25.94
C ALA A 231 14.42 1.94 24.93
N LYS A 232 15.69 1.76 25.37
CA LYS A 232 16.73 1.10 24.56
C LYS A 232 16.95 -0.31 25.09
N PRO A 233 16.37 -1.31 24.44
CA PRO A 233 16.55 -2.69 24.87
C PRO A 233 17.97 -3.18 24.56
N ARG A 234 18.54 -3.91 25.50
CA ARG A 234 19.75 -4.69 25.21
C ARG A 234 19.36 -5.89 24.34
N PRO A 235 20.10 -6.27 23.33
CA PRO A 235 21.48 -5.82 22.99
C PRO A 235 21.54 -4.72 21.92
N TRP A 236 20.43 -4.12 21.51
CA TRP A 236 20.32 -3.37 20.25
C TRP A 236 20.90 -1.96 20.29
N ASN A 237 21.04 -1.36 21.47
CA ASN A 237 21.55 0.00 21.68
C ASN A 237 20.80 1.10 20.92
N LYS A 238 19.61 0.79 20.40
CA LYS A 238 18.66 1.69 19.76
C LYS A 238 17.34 1.65 20.52
N SER A 239 16.59 2.73 20.54
CA SER A 239 15.24 2.74 21.07
C SER A 239 14.28 2.01 20.13
N TYR A 240 13.12 1.58 20.64
CA TYR A 240 12.08 1.01 19.79
C TYR A 240 11.56 2.03 18.79
N GLN A 241 11.58 3.33 19.15
CA GLN A 241 11.25 4.43 18.27
C GLN A 241 12.21 4.47 17.06
N GLU A 242 13.53 4.48 17.31
CA GLU A 242 14.54 4.48 16.24
C GLU A 242 14.41 3.24 15.32
N ILE A 243 14.17 2.07 15.90
CA ILE A 243 13.98 0.82 15.13
C ILE A 243 12.69 0.87 14.29
N GLY A 244 11.61 1.41 14.85
CA GLY A 244 10.35 1.59 14.14
C GLY A 244 10.47 2.58 12.98
N GLU A 245 11.22 3.67 13.16
CA GLU A 245 11.51 4.65 12.11
C GLU A 245 12.33 4.03 10.98
N GLU A 246 13.31 3.18 11.29
CA GLU A 246 14.08 2.45 10.28
C GLU A 246 13.19 1.48 9.47
N ALA A 247 12.29 0.75 10.13
CA ALA A 247 11.33 -0.12 9.45
C ALA A 247 10.45 0.67 8.49
N ALA A 248 9.98 1.83 8.93
CA ALA A 248 9.12 2.71 8.14
C ALA A 248 9.78 3.34 6.92
N GLN A 249 11.12 3.37 6.85
CA GLN A 249 11.83 3.85 5.66
C GLN A 249 11.56 2.99 4.42
N ALA A 250 11.02 1.79 4.60
CA ALA A 250 10.55 0.98 3.48
C ALA A 250 9.41 1.63 2.68
N TYR A 251 8.66 2.56 3.30
CA TYR A 251 7.56 3.27 2.64
C TYR A 251 8.05 4.51 1.88
N ALA A 252 8.65 4.31 0.71
CA ALA A 252 9.05 5.41 -0.17
C ALA A 252 7.84 6.23 -0.66
N SER A 253 6.72 5.56 -0.95
CA SER A 253 5.49 6.21 -1.41
C SER A 253 4.80 7.07 -0.34
N LEU A 254 5.21 6.96 0.93
CA LEU A 254 4.70 7.70 2.08
C LEU A 254 5.81 8.42 2.86
N ALA A 255 6.98 8.65 2.28
CA ALA A 255 8.17 9.11 3.00
C ALA A 255 7.92 10.39 3.83
N VAL A 256 7.28 11.40 3.22
CA VAL A 256 6.95 12.68 3.88
C VAL A 256 5.87 12.47 4.95
N GLN A 257 4.81 11.73 4.62
CA GLN A 257 3.71 11.45 5.54
C GLN A 257 4.18 10.62 6.74
N GLN A 258 5.04 9.62 6.52
CA GLN A 258 5.60 8.81 7.61
C GLN A 258 6.46 9.63 8.56
N LYS A 259 7.28 10.54 8.06
CA LYS A 259 8.05 11.46 8.90
C LYS A 259 7.13 12.31 9.76
N TRP A 260 6.13 12.95 9.16
CA TRP A 260 5.17 13.77 9.87
C TRP A 260 4.35 13.00 10.91
N ARG A 261 3.88 11.79 10.58
CA ARG A 261 3.09 10.94 11.48
C ARG A 261 3.80 10.63 12.80
N ARG A 262 5.12 10.56 12.77
CA ARG A 262 5.96 10.07 13.88
C ARG A 262 6.70 11.17 14.66
N GLU A 263 6.87 12.33 14.07
CA GLU A 263 7.65 13.40 14.68
C GLU A 263 7.05 13.82 16.02
N GLY A 264 7.79 13.58 17.11
CA GLY A 264 7.42 13.98 18.48
C GLY A 264 6.25 13.21 19.11
N LYS A 265 5.79 12.09 18.53
CA LYS A 265 4.64 11.34 19.04
C LYS A 265 5.02 10.03 19.70
N THR A 266 4.53 9.83 20.91
CA THR A 266 4.61 8.52 21.61
C THR A 266 3.31 7.76 21.33
N PRO A 267 3.37 6.51 20.81
CA PRO A 267 2.17 5.71 20.59
C PRO A 267 1.45 5.44 21.90
N SER A 268 0.13 5.64 21.87
CA SER A 268 -0.76 5.38 22.99
C SER A 268 -2.05 4.74 22.52
N TYR A 269 -2.56 3.81 23.31
CA TYR A 269 -3.72 3.00 22.95
C TYR A 269 -4.75 2.97 24.07
N ALA A 270 -6.00 3.27 23.75
CA ALA A 270 -7.13 3.10 24.65
C ALA A 270 -7.66 1.66 24.60
N VAL A 271 -7.82 1.02 25.74
CA VAL A 271 -8.38 -0.34 25.80
C VAL A 271 -9.89 -0.30 25.61
N ILE A 272 -10.39 -0.97 24.59
CA ILE A 272 -11.81 -1.02 24.23
C ILE A 272 -12.45 -2.38 24.50
N TYR A 273 -11.65 -3.40 24.77
CA TYR A 273 -12.11 -4.73 25.19
C TYR A 273 -11.07 -5.41 26.09
N PRO A 274 -11.46 -6.03 27.21
CA PRO A 274 -12.82 -5.99 27.80
C PRO A 274 -13.17 -4.57 28.30
N ALA A 275 -14.45 -4.25 28.34
CA ALA A 275 -14.95 -2.91 28.68
C ALA A 275 -14.66 -2.47 30.15
N ARG A 276 -14.30 -3.40 31.03
CA ARG A 276 -13.87 -3.12 32.40
C ARG A 276 -12.41 -3.51 32.56
N THR A 277 -11.54 -2.53 32.43
CA THR A 277 -10.15 -2.66 32.89
C THR A 277 -10.04 -1.98 34.24
N SER A 278 -9.65 -2.74 35.28
CA SER A 278 -9.02 -2.12 36.47
C SER A 278 -7.94 -1.17 35.95
N ALA A 279 -7.61 -0.13 36.70
CA ALA A 279 -6.65 0.90 36.30
C ALA A 279 -5.29 0.28 35.85
N LEU A 280 -5.20 -0.06 34.56
CA LEU A 280 -3.96 -0.53 33.96
C LEU A 280 -3.00 0.63 33.87
N GLN A 281 -1.75 0.41 34.27
CA GLN A 281 -0.68 1.38 34.08
C GLN A 281 0.05 1.20 32.75
N ARG A 282 0.00 0.01 32.17
CA ARG A 282 0.64 -0.33 30.90
C ARG A 282 -0.27 -1.20 30.03
N LEU A 283 -0.17 -1.02 28.73
CA LEU A 283 -0.97 -1.77 27.76
C LEU A 283 -0.70 -3.29 27.81
N ASP A 284 0.52 -3.68 28.12
CA ASP A 284 0.96 -5.08 28.16
C ASP A 284 0.88 -5.69 29.57
N GLU A 285 0.35 -4.98 30.55
CA GLU A 285 0.22 -5.46 31.91
C GLU A 285 -0.72 -6.69 31.99
N GLY A 286 -0.24 -7.78 32.61
CA GLY A 286 -0.97 -9.04 32.66
C GLY A 286 -1.03 -9.82 31.33
N LEU A 287 -0.21 -9.45 30.33
CA LEU A 287 -0.12 -10.19 29.08
C LEU A 287 1.24 -10.87 28.89
N PRO A 288 1.25 -12.10 28.31
CA PRO A 288 0.09 -12.94 28.05
C PRO A 288 -0.61 -13.31 29.37
N ALA A 289 -1.88 -13.69 29.28
CA ALA A 289 -2.55 -14.20 30.47
C ALA A 289 -1.83 -15.45 31.00
N PRO A 290 -1.81 -15.70 32.34
CA PRO A 290 -1.07 -16.80 32.94
C PRO A 290 -1.32 -18.14 32.27
N VAL A 291 -0.26 -18.90 32.08
CA VAL A 291 -0.34 -20.22 31.46
C VAL A 291 -1.24 -21.14 32.31
N PRO A 292 -2.11 -21.93 31.68
CA PRO A 292 -2.95 -22.88 32.39
C PRO A 292 -2.16 -23.82 33.32
N PRO A 293 -2.67 -24.14 34.52
CA PRO A 293 -1.94 -24.92 35.52
C PRO A 293 -1.28 -26.22 35.03
N PRO A 294 -1.89 -27.00 34.11
CA PRO A 294 -1.26 -28.21 33.59
C PRO A 294 0.06 -27.96 32.82
N LEU A 295 0.25 -26.79 32.29
CA LEU A 295 1.43 -26.43 31.48
C LEU A 295 2.49 -25.69 32.28
N ARG A 296 2.25 -25.32 33.53
CA ARG A 296 3.16 -24.51 34.35
C ARG A 296 4.54 -25.15 34.56
N GLY A 297 4.58 -26.50 34.62
CA GLY A 297 5.85 -27.22 34.71
C GLY A 297 6.76 -27.01 33.50
N ILE A 298 6.16 -26.94 32.29
CA ILE A 298 6.87 -26.66 31.04
C ILE A 298 7.33 -25.20 31.02
N GLU A 299 6.46 -24.26 31.42
CA GLU A 299 6.79 -22.83 31.50
C GLU A 299 8.02 -22.58 32.37
N ILE A 300 8.06 -23.12 33.61
CA ILE A 300 9.19 -22.97 34.55
C ILE A 300 10.49 -23.52 33.94
N GLN A 301 10.41 -24.66 33.23
CA GLN A 301 11.60 -25.22 32.59
C GLN A 301 12.09 -24.36 31.42
N ILE A 302 11.19 -23.75 30.64
CA ILE A 302 11.55 -22.78 29.58
C ILE A 302 12.20 -21.54 30.20
N GLU A 303 11.65 -21.00 31.28
CA GLU A 303 12.24 -19.86 31.98
C GLU A 303 13.66 -20.16 32.48
N ALA A 304 13.84 -21.30 33.14
CA ALA A 304 15.14 -21.74 33.64
C ALA A 304 16.18 -21.96 32.53
N LEU A 305 15.75 -22.50 31.39
CA LEU A 305 16.60 -22.65 30.20
C LEU A 305 17.03 -21.30 29.64
N THR A 306 16.06 -20.41 29.42
CA THR A 306 16.32 -19.11 28.78
C THR A 306 17.14 -18.19 29.68
N ASP A 307 16.97 -18.22 30.99
CA ASP A 307 17.82 -17.47 31.94
C ASP A 307 19.27 -17.89 31.87
N LYS A 308 19.56 -19.18 31.73
CA LYS A 308 20.92 -19.69 31.54
C LYS A 308 21.51 -19.26 30.21
N THR A 309 20.70 -19.35 29.13
CA THR A 309 21.10 -18.95 27.77
C THR A 309 21.43 -17.46 27.72
N LEU A 310 20.60 -16.61 28.33
CA LEU A 310 20.82 -15.17 28.43
C LEU A 310 22.08 -14.79 29.21
N LYS A 311 22.48 -15.62 30.17
CA LYS A 311 23.75 -15.48 30.90
C LYS A 311 24.96 -16.07 30.16
N GLY A 312 24.81 -16.53 28.94
CA GLY A 312 25.90 -17.09 28.12
C GLY A 312 26.25 -18.55 28.42
N GLN A 313 25.46 -19.24 29.23
CA GLN A 313 25.63 -20.65 29.56
C GLN A 313 24.99 -21.53 28.50
N THR A 314 25.61 -21.66 27.35
CA THR A 314 25.02 -22.32 26.15
C THR A 314 25.38 -23.80 26.03
N SER A 315 26.41 -24.30 26.72
CA SER A 315 26.90 -25.67 26.58
C SER A 315 25.85 -26.75 26.85
N GLU A 316 24.97 -26.53 27.85
CA GLU A 316 23.88 -27.43 28.19
C GLU A 316 22.54 -27.04 27.57
N ALA A 317 22.47 -25.94 26.85
CA ALA A 317 21.20 -25.42 26.33
C ALA A 317 20.59 -26.36 25.29
N LEU A 318 21.40 -26.87 24.37
CA LEU A 318 20.94 -27.67 23.25
C LEU A 318 20.23 -28.99 23.66
N PRO A 319 20.80 -29.85 24.56
CA PRO A 319 20.07 -31.02 25.07
C PRO A 319 18.77 -30.65 25.80
N ARG A 320 18.77 -29.56 26.54
CA ARG A 320 17.56 -29.11 27.30
C ARG A 320 16.46 -28.61 26.37
N VAL A 321 16.83 -27.86 25.32
CA VAL A 321 15.87 -27.43 24.28
C VAL A 321 15.22 -28.65 23.63
N ALA A 322 16.01 -29.65 23.25
CA ALA A 322 15.51 -30.90 22.67
C ALA A 322 14.54 -31.63 23.59
N ALA A 323 14.90 -31.79 24.88
CA ALA A 323 14.04 -32.43 25.87
C ALA A 323 12.71 -31.65 26.09
N LEU A 324 12.76 -30.32 26.06
CA LEU A 324 11.56 -29.48 26.17
C LEU A 324 10.66 -29.60 24.94
N ILE A 325 11.23 -29.66 23.73
CA ILE A 325 10.44 -29.90 22.51
C ILE A 325 9.74 -31.25 22.59
N ASP A 326 10.47 -32.33 22.96
CA ASP A 326 9.90 -33.65 23.18
C ASP A 326 8.74 -33.62 24.20
N SER A 327 8.90 -32.90 25.29
CA SER A 327 7.86 -32.75 26.32
C SER A 327 6.62 -32.00 25.80
N VAL A 328 6.82 -30.96 25.03
CA VAL A 328 5.73 -30.18 24.39
C VAL A 328 5.00 -31.05 23.34
N GLU A 329 5.74 -31.77 22.50
CA GLU A 329 5.17 -32.67 21.49
C GLU A 329 4.39 -33.85 22.12
N TYR A 330 4.94 -34.44 23.16
CA TYR A 330 4.27 -35.48 23.91
C TYR A 330 2.96 -34.97 24.50
N THR A 331 2.96 -33.79 25.10
CA THR A 331 1.76 -33.18 25.68
C THR A 331 0.70 -32.89 24.61
N LEU A 332 1.11 -32.41 23.44
CA LEU A 332 0.25 -32.17 22.28
C LEU A 332 -0.38 -33.50 21.77
N ALA A 333 0.41 -34.57 21.69
CA ALA A 333 -0.01 -35.84 21.14
C ALA A 333 -0.99 -36.58 22.07
N ILE A 334 -0.67 -36.68 23.35
CA ILE A 334 -1.50 -37.45 24.32
C ILE A 334 -2.83 -36.76 24.63
N ASN A 335 -2.81 -35.42 24.71
CA ASN A 335 -3.99 -34.68 25.13
C ASN A 335 -4.74 -34.04 23.95
N GLN A 336 -4.56 -34.54 22.73
CA GLN A 336 -5.09 -33.94 21.52
C GLN A 336 -6.57 -33.58 21.58
N MET A 337 -7.38 -34.38 22.21
CA MET A 337 -8.83 -34.21 22.32
C MET A 337 -9.29 -33.41 23.55
N THR A 338 -8.44 -33.22 24.54
CA THR A 338 -8.79 -32.62 25.83
C THR A 338 -8.19 -31.22 26.02
N LEU A 339 -7.15 -30.84 25.23
CA LEU A 339 -6.55 -29.55 25.32
C LEU A 339 -7.50 -28.43 24.97
N THR A 340 -7.60 -27.44 25.83
CA THR A 340 -8.28 -26.19 25.54
C THR A 340 -7.56 -25.44 24.38
N ALA A 341 -8.27 -24.56 23.70
CA ALA A 341 -7.71 -23.75 22.64
C ALA A 341 -6.47 -22.94 23.12
N ARG A 342 -6.48 -22.50 24.37
CA ARG A 342 -5.39 -21.75 25.01
C ARG A 342 -4.17 -22.62 25.30
N GLU A 343 -4.35 -23.81 25.83
CA GLU A 343 -3.27 -24.77 26.05
C GLU A 343 -2.61 -25.16 24.74
N ARG A 344 -3.41 -25.49 23.74
CA ARG A 344 -2.92 -25.82 22.39
C ARG A 344 -2.14 -24.67 21.77
N LYS A 345 -2.63 -23.41 21.90
CA LYS A 345 -1.91 -22.20 21.42
C LYS A 345 -0.55 -22.09 22.10
N SER A 346 -0.51 -22.20 23.42
CA SER A 346 0.72 -22.09 24.19
C SER A 346 1.75 -23.14 23.81
N LEU A 347 1.33 -24.40 23.71
CA LEU A 347 2.20 -25.50 23.31
C LEU A 347 2.74 -25.35 21.89
N LEU A 348 1.90 -24.98 20.93
CA LEU A 348 2.33 -24.75 19.55
C LEU A 348 3.28 -23.57 19.42
N GLN A 349 3.05 -22.48 20.17
CA GLN A 349 3.95 -21.33 20.18
C GLN A 349 5.29 -21.68 20.81
N TRP A 350 5.31 -22.36 21.93
CA TRP A 350 6.54 -22.84 22.54
C TRP A 350 7.31 -23.82 21.65
N LYS A 351 6.62 -24.77 21.00
CA LYS A 351 7.25 -25.66 20.04
C LYS A 351 8.01 -24.87 18.98
N ASN A 352 7.33 -23.91 18.31
CA ASN A 352 7.94 -23.10 17.27
C ASN A 352 9.10 -22.24 17.80
N ALA A 353 8.94 -21.62 18.96
CA ALA A 353 9.97 -20.77 19.54
C ALA A 353 11.21 -21.57 20.00
N LEU A 354 11.01 -22.74 20.58
CA LEU A 354 12.08 -23.64 20.99
C LEU A 354 12.80 -24.22 19.76
N GLU A 355 12.09 -24.53 18.66
CA GLU A 355 12.72 -24.94 17.41
C GLU A 355 13.59 -23.83 16.82
N ASN A 356 13.09 -22.58 16.82
CA ASN A 356 13.87 -21.44 16.38
C ASN A 356 15.12 -21.21 17.25
N LEU A 357 14.99 -21.40 18.59
CA LEU A 357 16.12 -21.32 19.51
C LEU A 357 17.13 -22.45 19.23
N ARG A 358 16.65 -23.68 19.00
CA ARG A 358 17.49 -24.83 18.63
C ARG A 358 18.24 -24.58 17.33
N CYS A 359 17.57 -24.11 16.29
CA CYS A 359 18.19 -23.74 15.02
C CYS A 359 19.29 -22.68 15.23
N THR A 360 19.02 -21.68 16.07
CA THR A 360 20.02 -20.63 16.38
C THR A 360 21.23 -21.19 17.13
N LEU A 361 21.03 -22.08 18.10
CA LEU A 361 22.11 -22.76 18.83
C LEU A 361 22.95 -23.67 17.94
N LEU A 362 22.35 -24.29 16.95
CA LEU A 362 23.01 -25.14 15.95
C LEU A 362 23.68 -24.34 14.83
N GLY A 363 23.46 -23.03 14.77
CA GLY A 363 23.96 -22.18 13.68
C GLY A 363 23.29 -22.54 12.35
N VAL A 364 22.01 -22.91 12.35
CA VAL A 364 21.26 -23.22 11.12
C VAL A 364 21.08 -21.94 10.31
N GLU A 365 21.64 -21.91 9.14
CA GLU A 365 21.45 -20.90 8.12
C GLU A 365 21.02 -21.60 6.83
N VAL A 366 20.05 -21.02 6.13
CA VAL A 366 19.54 -21.57 4.87
C VAL A 366 19.65 -20.52 3.80
N ASP A 367 20.47 -20.80 2.81
CA ASP A 367 20.54 -20.02 1.58
C ASP A 367 19.68 -20.68 0.51
N TYR A 368 18.73 -19.92 -0.04
CA TYR A 368 17.85 -20.39 -1.09
C TYR A 368 17.51 -19.29 -2.08
N THR A 369 17.21 -19.67 -3.30
CA THR A 369 16.73 -18.76 -4.34
C THR A 369 15.44 -19.32 -4.94
N VAL A 370 14.53 -18.43 -5.31
CA VAL A 370 13.30 -18.77 -6.04
C VAL A 370 13.46 -18.25 -7.45
N SER A 371 13.24 -19.12 -8.45
CA SER A 371 13.42 -18.74 -9.86
C SER A 371 12.44 -17.65 -10.27
N ASP A 372 11.21 -17.75 -9.78
CA ASP A 372 10.12 -16.85 -10.09
C ASP A 372 9.21 -16.70 -8.88
N THR A 373 8.99 -15.48 -8.46
CA THR A 373 8.04 -15.14 -7.38
C THR A 373 6.68 -14.72 -7.93
N LEU A 374 6.61 -14.34 -9.19
CA LEU A 374 5.38 -14.03 -9.90
C LEU A 374 5.06 -15.20 -10.86
N LEU A 375 3.97 -15.90 -10.61
CA LEU A 375 3.61 -17.17 -11.23
C LEU A 375 2.32 -17.07 -12.03
N THR A 376 2.20 -17.91 -13.04
CA THR A 376 0.98 -18.05 -13.85
C THR A 376 0.33 -19.40 -13.64
N ASP A 377 -0.88 -19.55 -14.17
CA ASP A 377 -1.61 -20.81 -14.19
C ASP A 377 -0.78 -21.95 -14.82
N ALA A 378 -0.76 -23.09 -14.16
CA ALA A 378 -0.03 -24.29 -14.56
C ALA A 378 1.48 -24.08 -14.82
N GLN A 379 2.11 -23.07 -14.23
CA GLN A 379 3.53 -22.80 -14.35
C GLN A 379 4.33 -23.51 -13.27
N LEU A 380 5.52 -23.99 -13.64
CA LEU A 380 6.51 -24.47 -12.69
C LEU A 380 7.39 -23.32 -12.19
N THR A 381 7.53 -23.18 -10.88
CA THR A 381 8.62 -22.41 -10.29
C THR A 381 9.61 -23.32 -9.60
N TYR A 382 10.85 -22.88 -9.52
CA TYR A 382 11.92 -23.64 -8.92
C TYR A 382 12.41 -22.91 -7.68
N ILE A 383 12.56 -23.67 -6.61
CA ILE A 383 13.22 -23.21 -5.39
C ILE A 383 14.54 -23.97 -5.31
N PHE A 384 15.63 -23.24 -5.38
CA PHE A 384 16.97 -23.80 -5.23
C PHE A 384 17.43 -23.58 -3.80
N VAL A 385 17.61 -24.64 -3.05
CA VAL A 385 18.26 -24.59 -1.75
C VAL A 385 19.76 -24.73 -2.00
N ASN A 386 20.48 -23.61 -1.90
CA ASN A 386 21.89 -23.52 -2.26
C ASN A 386 22.78 -24.09 -1.15
N GLU A 387 22.46 -23.79 0.11
CA GLU A 387 23.22 -24.21 1.27
C GLU A 387 22.33 -24.34 2.50
N VAL A 388 22.57 -25.35 3.31
CA VAL A 388 22.03 -25.47 4.67
C VAL A 388 23.18 -25.71 5.63
N LYS A 389 23.45 -24.76 6.51
CA LYS A 389 24.42 -24.91 7.61
C LYS A 389 23.78 -25.50 8.84
N GLY A 390 24.60 -25.96 9.79
CA GLY A 390 24.14 -26.53 11.06
C GLY A 390 23.72 -27.99 10.98
N LEU A 391 23.94 -28.66 9.84
CA LEU A 391 23.65 -30.09 9.66
C LEU A 391 24.70 -30.96 10.34
N SER A 392 24.26 -32.01 11.05
CA SER A 392 25.15 -33.07 11.54
C SER A 392 25.52 -34.04 10.43
N ARG A 393 26.76 -34.58 10.48
CA ARG A 393 27.24 -35.51 9.45
C ARG A 393 26.51 -36.84 9.42
N ASP A 394 25.88 -37.24 10.51
CA ASP A 394 25.20 -38.52 10.68
C ASP A 394 23.69 -38.44 10.49
N GLY A 395 23.21 -37.24 10.11
CA GLY A 395 21.76 -36.96 9.97
C GLY A 395 21.21 -37.19 8.56
N LYS A 396 19.88 -37.34 8.49
CA LYS A 396 19.10 -37.27 7.25
C LYS A 396 18.36 -35.98 7.20
N THR A 397 18.35 -35.35 6.04
CA THR A 397 17.63 -34.09 5.82
C THR A 397 16.55 -34.28 4.78
N GLU A 398 15.38 -33.76 5.08
CA GLU A 398 14.22 -33.74 4.19
C GLU A 398 13.73 -32.29 4.06
N ILE A 399 13.40 -31.87 2.85
CA ILE A 399 12.85 -30.56 2.56
C ILE A 399 11.42 -30.76 2.06
N LEU A 400 10.49 -30.15 2.78
CA LEU A 400 9.06 -30.24 2.47
C LEU A 400 8.50 -28.86 2.19
N PHE A 401 7.55 -28.79 1.28
CA PHE A 401 6.79 -27.59 1.02
C PHE A 401 5.31 -27.84 1.35
N ALA A 402 4.71 -26.96 2.13
CA ALA A 402 3.27 -26.95 2.41
C ALA A 402 2.67 -25.64 1.94
N GLY A 403 1.65 -25.71 1.12
CA GLY A 403 0.84 -24.55 0.77
C GLY A 403 -0.15 -24.22 1.88
N ILE A 404 -0.59 -22.98 1.93
CA ILE A 404 -1.72 -22.58 2.78
C ILE A 404 -3.02 -23.23 2.28
N ASP A 405 -3.11 -23.50 0.98
CA ASP A 405 -4.19 -24.26 0.36
C ASP A 405 -3.66 -25.64 -0.10
N GLN A 406 -4.44 -26.69 0.09
CA GLN A 406 -4.11 -28.06 -0.32
C GLN A 406 -3.95 -28.28 -1.84
N GLN A 407 -3.95 -27.22 -2.63
CA GLN A 407 -3.96 -27.27 -4.10
C GLN A 407 -2.57 -27.27 -4.74
N TRP A 408 -1.49 -27.21 -3.95
CA TRP A 408 -0.13 -27.23 -4.48
C TRP A 408 0.36 -28.65 -4.68
N ALA A 409 0.72 -29.00 -5.90
CA ALA A 409 1.47 -30.20 -6.16
C ALA A 409 2.97 -29.92 -6.02
N VAL A 410 3.61 -30.60 -5.11
CA VAL A 410 5.08 -30.70 -5.04
C VAL A 410 5.48 -31.92 -5.81
N ASN A 411 6.45 -31.79 -6.71
CA ASN A 411 6.95 -32.93 -7.45
C ASN A 411 7.68 -33.88 -6.49
N GLU A 412 7.17 -35.12 -6.35
CA GLU A 412 7.68 -36.12 -5.41
C GLU A 412 9.04 -36.77 -5.85
N ASP A 413 9.50 -36.47 -7.08
CA ASP A 413 10.71 -37.07 -7.64
C ASP A 413 12.02 -36.42 -7.18
N VAL A 414 12.00 -35.66 -6.11
CA VAL A 414 13.18 -34.99 -5.58
C VAL A 414 13.98 -35.93 -4.69
N PRO A 415 15.30 -36.02 -4.85
CA PRO A 415 16.16 -36.91 -4.03
C PRO A 415 16.05 -36.55 -2.53
N LYS A 416 15.71 -37.52 -1.71
CA LYS A 416 15.52 -37.38 -0.24
C LYS A 416 16.83 -37.26 0.56
N LYS A 417 17.97 -37.01 -0.08
CA LYS A 417 19.28 -36.92 0.58
C LYS A 417 19.99 -35.66 0.14
N LEU A 418 20.31 -34.79 1.10
CA LEU A 418 21.26 -33.69 0.90
C LEU A 418 22.66 -34.16 1.13
N PRO A 419 23.55 -34.22 0.11
CA PRO A 419 24.96 -34.12 0.34
C PRO A 419 25.30 -32.65 0.68
N LEU A 420 26.22 -32.44 1.60
CA LEU A 420 26.64 -31.16 2.18
C LEU A 420 27.08 -30.04 1.19
N ALA A 421 26.99 -30.23 -0.12
CA ALA A 421 27.55 -29.34 -1.14
C ALA A 421 26.78 -29.24 -2.45
N LEU A 422 25.49 -29.65 -2.55
CA LEU A 422 24.76 -29.63 -3.80
C LEU A 422 23.58 -28.71 -3.78
N LYS A 423 23.42 -27.90 -4.87
CA LYS A 423 22.21 -27.14 -5.17
C LYS A 423 21.07 -28.11 -5.42
N GLU A 424 20.15 -28.23 -4.51
CA GLU A 424 18.94 -29.00 -4.72
C GLU A 424 17.83 -28.16 -5.32
N GLU A 425 17.20 -28.69 -6.36
CA GLU A 425 16.12 -28.05 -7.11
C GLU A 425 14.78 -28.65 -6.70
N TYR A 426 13.89 -27.80 -6.19
CA TYR A 426 12.52 -28.17 -5.89
C TYR A 426 11.58 -27.51 -6.87
N ARG A 427 10.65 -28.28 -7.41
CA ARG A 427 9.67 -27.84 -8.39
C ARG A 427 8.32 -27.67 -7.73
N LEU A 428 7.79 -26.47 -7.77
CA LEU A 428 6.41 -26.18 -7.35
C LEU A 428 5.57 -25.92 -8.60
N LEU A 429 4.52 -26.71 -8.77
CA LEU A 429 3.55 -26.54 -9.84
C LEU A 429 2.37 -25.73 -9.33
N THR A 430 2.06 -24.64 -10.02
CA THR A 430 0.87 -23.85 -9.70
C THR A 430 -0.41 -24.60 -10.07
N PRO A 431 -1.51 -24.43 -9.31
CA PRO A 431 -2.80 -25.02 -9.67
C PRO A 431 -3.26 -24.55 -11.05
N LYS A 432 -4.01 -25.39 -11.76
CA LYS A 432 -4.73 -25.01 -12.97
C LYS A 432 -6.04 -24.33 -12.61
N GLY A 433 -6.50 -23.41 -13.49
CA GLY A 433 -7.81 -22.77 -13.34
C GLY A 433 -7.87 -21.77 -12.20
N LEU A 434 -6.77 -21.05 -11.94
CA LEU A 434 -6.78 -19.94 -11.01
C LEU A 434 -7.81 -18.90 -11.48
N VAL A 435 -8.82 -18.66 -10.65
CA VAL A 435 -9.83 -17.65 -10.92
C VAL A 435 -9.31 -16.31 -10.42
N TYR A 436 -9.16 -15.38 -11.34
CA TYR A 436 -8.82 -14.01 -11.05
C TYR A 436 -10.11 -13.21 -10.96
N ASN A 437 -10.37 -12.61 -9.81
CA ASN A 437 -11.52 -11.74 -9.64
C ASN A 437 -11.12 -10.31 -9.98
N PHE A 438 -11.87 -9.69 -10.90
CA PHE A 438 -11.90 -8.25 -10.99
C PHE A 438 -12.52 -7.72 -9.70
N ALA A 439 -11.82 -6.94 -8.93
CA ALA A 439 -12.43 -6.23 -7.84
C ALA A 439 -13.33 -5.15 -8.44
N PRO A 440 -14.65 -5.19 -8.27
CA PRO A 440 -15.54 -4.10 -8.64
C PRO A 440 -15.31 -2.99 -7.64
N ALA A 441 -14.25 -2.27 -7.82
CA ALA A 441 -13.91 -1.18 -6.95
C ALA A 441 -14.38 0.14 -7.54
N GLN A 442 -14.32 1.15 -6.73
CA GLN A 442 -14.43 2.56 -7.08
C GLN A 442 -13.55 2.94 -8.28
N TYR A 443 -12.54 2.11 -8.57
CA TYR A 443 -11.67 2.15 -9.73
C TYR A 443 -11.78 0.87 -10.54
N PRO A 444 -11.70 0.96 -11.88
CA PRO A 444 -11.68 -0.22 -12.75
C PRO A 444 -10.35 -0.94 -12.56
N PHE A 445 -10.36 -1.94 -11.70
CA PHE A 445 -9.17 -2.70 -11.45
C PHE A 445 -8.93 -3.74 -12.49
N GLN A 446 -7.70 -3.78 -12.80
CA GLN A 446 -7.00 -4.88 -13.37
C GLN A 446 -7.04 -6.10 -12.48
N LEU A 447 -6.76 -7.23 -13.09
CA LEU A 447 -6.39 -8.44 -12.39
C LEU A 447 -5.15 -8.17 -11.54
N THR A 448 -5.35 -7.90 -10.26
CA THR A 448 -4.23 -7.71 -9.35
C THR A 448 -3.63 -9.06 -8.99
N PRO A 449 -2.31 -9.20 -9.03
CA PRO A 449 -1.65 -10.35 -8.43
C PRO A 449 -2.10 -10.49 -6.98
N TYR A 450 -2.43 -11.69 -6.56
CA TYR A 450 -2.71 -11.98 -5.17
C TYR A 450 -1.57 -12.79 -4.57
N ALA A 451 -1.17 -12.43 -3.35
CA ALA A 451 -0.10 -13.12 -2.67
C ALA A 451 -0.61 -14.42 -2.03
N LYS A 452 0.14 -15.50 -2.23
CA LYS A 452 0.03 -16.73 -1.44
C LYS A 452 1.39 -17.04 -0.82
N SER A 453 1.37 -17.61 0.37
CA SER A 453 2.58 -18.05 1.03
C SER A 453 2.72 -19.55 0.97
N VAL A 454 3.93 -20.00 0.69
CA VAL A 454 4.34 -21.40 0.79
C VAL A 454 5.28 -21.53 1.97
N PHE A 455 5.09 -22.55 2.76
CA PHE A 455 5.99 -22.87 3.86
C PHE A 455 7.02 -23.89 3.39
N MET A 456 8.29 -23.53 3.52
CA MET A 456 9.40 -24.47 3.38
C MET A 456 9.78 -24.98 4.77
N PHE A 457 9.83 -26.28 4.91
CA PHE A 457 10.33 -26.95 6.11
C PHE A 457 11.58 -27.72 5.76
N ILE A 458 12.62 -27.55 6.56
CA ILE A 458 13.82 -28.37 6.51
C ILE A 458 13.84 -29.18 7.79
N ILE A 459 13.63 -30.48 7.65
CA ILE A 459 13.60 -31.43 8.75
C ILE A 459 14.93 -32.18 8.72
N HIS A 460 15.75 -31.98 9.76
CA HIS A 460 17.00 -32.68 9.95
C HIS A 460 16.89 -33.65 11.10
N GLN A 461 17.08 -34.92 10.84
CA GLN A 461 17.05 -36.01 11.82
C GLN A 461 18.44 -36.57 12.00
N ALA A 462 19.11 -36.20 13.10
CA ALA A 462 20.40 -36.71 13.50
C ALA A 462 20.24 -37.93 14.45
N LYS A 463 21.31 -38.71 14.64
CA LYS A 463 21.32 -39.75 15.69
C LYS A 463 21.08 -39.19 17.08
N SER A 464 21.65 -38.02 17.35
CA SER A 464 21.36 -37.27 18.57
C SER A 464 20.12 -36.40 18.36
N LYS A 465 19.09 -36.58 19.18
CA LYS A 465 17.91 -35.72 19.17
C LYS A 465 18.24 -34.23 19.36
N ALA A 466 19.29 -33.92 20.11
CA ALA A 466 19.73 -32.55 20.34
C ALA A 466 20.22 -31.86 19.07
N GLN A 467 20.73 -32.61 18.10
CA GLN A 467 21.17 -32.10 16.79
C GLN A 467 20.09 -32.20 15.70
N SER A 468 18.94 -32.79 16.01
CA SER A 468 17.78 -32.79 15.12
C SER A 468 17.04 -31.45 15.22
N PHE A 469 16.49 -30.97 14.10
CA PHE A 469 15.71 -29.73 14.11
C PHE A 469 14.65 -29.68 12.99
N VAL A 470 13.70 -28.78 13.16
CA VAL A 470 12.75 -28.36 12.12
C VAL A 470 12.93 -26.86 11.89
N TYR A 471 13.46 -26.51 10.73
CA TYR A 471 13.54 -25.12 10.28
C TYR A 471 12.34 -24.81 9.41
N ARG A 472 11.72 -23.66 9.63
CA ARG A 472 10.56 -23.19 8.88
C ARG A 472 10.82 -21.84 8.25
N ARG A 473 10.50 -21.70 6.96
CA ARG A 473 10.54 -20.44 6.26
C ARG A 473 9.26 -20.19 5.48
N VAL A 474 8.80 -18.95 5.44
CA VAL A 474 7.70 -18.51 4.58
C VAL A 474 8.28 -17.96 3.29
N ILE A 475 7.78 -18.45 2.16
CA ILE A 475 8.11 -17.98 0.82
C ILE A 475 6.84 -17.32 0.28
N ASN A 476 6.89 -16.01 0.03
CA ASN A 476 5.78 -15.28 -0.56
C ASN A 476 5.87 -15.37 -2.08
N LEU A 477 4.79 -15.80 -2.70
CA LEU A 477 4.61 -15.91 -4.15
C LEU A 477 3.38 -15.12 -4.55
N ASP A 478 3.49 -14.41 -5.66
CA ASP A 478 2.39 -13.69 -6.28
C ASP A 478 1.87 -14.49 -7.49
N PHE A 479 0.55 -14.53 -7.63
CA PHE A 479 -0.12 -15.22 -8.74
C PHE A 479 -0.77 -14.20 -9.64
N ALA A 480 -0.56 -14.35 -10.93
CA ALA A 480 -1.12 -13.48 -11.93
C ALA A 480 -1.47 -14.28 -13.20
N PRO A 481 -2.35 -13.76 -14.06
CA PRO A 481 -2.60 -14.34 -15.38
C PRO A 481 -1.32 -14.44 -16.20
N LYS A 482 -1.33 -15.28 -17.25
CA LYS A 482 -0.19 -15.44 -18.18
C LYS A 482 0.36 -14.11 -18.71
N PHE A 483 -0.54 -13.15 -18.89
CA PHE A 483 -0.20 -11.76 -19.12
C PHE A 483 -0.62 -10.93 -17.93
N VAL A 484 0.23 -10.07 -17.47
CA VAL A 484 -0.19 -8.91 -16.69
C VAL A 484 -0.54 -7.83 -17.69
N THR A 485 -1.80 -7.45 -17.70
CA THR A 485 -2.29 -6.32 -18.51
C THR A 485 -2.58 -5.17 -17.57
N GLU A 486 -1.86 -4.11 -17.73
CA GLU A 486 -1.99 -2.89 -16.96
C GLU A 486 -2.69 -1.84 -17.82
N VAL A 487 -3.87 -1.38 -17.42
CA VAL A 487 -4.52 -0.24 -18.06
C VAL A 487 -3.97 1.03 -17.42
N GLN A 488 -3.11 1.74 -18.13
CA GLN A 488 -2.46 2.97 -17.64
C GLN A 488 -3.41 4.18 -17.66
N THR A 489 -4.52 4.09 -18.41
CA THR A 489 -5.62 5.06 -18.38
C THR A 489 -6.89 4.38 -17.89
N PRO A 490 -7.01 4.10 -16.58
CA PRO A 490 -8.09 3.27 -16.04
C PRO A 490 -9.46 3.91 -16.10
N ILE A 491 -9.50 5.23 -16.30
CA ILE A 491 -10.75 6.00 -16.43
C ILE A 491 -10.61 6.94 -17.62
N VAL A 492 -11.58 6.88 -18.51
CA VAL A 492 -11.65 7.72 -19.69
C VAL A 492 -12.97 8.48 -19.75
N ARG A 493 -13.00 9.56 -20.51
CA ARG A 493 -14.22 10.27 -20.85
C ARG A 493 -14.78 9.72 -22.17
N MET A 494 -16.09 9.57 -22.27
CA MET A 494 -16.72 9.17 -23.54
C MET A 494 -16.75 10.37 -24.50
N VAL A 495 -15.63 10.61 -25.16
CA VAL A 495 -15.44 11.63 -26.21
C VAL A 495 -14.83 10.99 -27.45
N PRO A 496 -15.03 11.57 -28.67
CA PRO A 496 -14.40 11.05 -29.88
C PRO A 496 -12.88 10.91 -29.73
N ASP A 497 -12.32 9.87 -30.34
CA ASP A 497 -10.88 9.57 -30.39
C ASP A 497 -10.20 9.45 -29.01
N GLU A 498 -10.97 9.11 -27.97
CA GLU A 498 -10.40 8.83 -26.65
C GLU A 498 -9.48 7.61 -26.71
N ARG A 499 -8.46 7.61 -25.88
CA ARG A 499 -7.39 6.62 -25.94
C ARG A 499 -7.23 5.91 -24.61
N VAL A 500 -7.10 4.60 -24.69
CA VAL A 500 -6.73 3.76 -23.56
C VAL A 500 -5.31 3.25 -23.76
N VAL A 501 -4.42 3.63 -22.88
CA VAL A 501 -3.05 3.14 -22.87
C VAL A 501 -3.01 1.89 -22.00
N ILE A 502 -2.52 0.81 -22.57
CA ILE A 502 -2.36 -0.47 -21.92
C ILE A 502 -0.90 -0.90 -21.97
N ARG A 503 -0.45 -1.51 -20.92
CA ARG A 503 0.83 -2.19 -20.86
C ARG A 503 0.58 -3.68 -20.70
N MET A 504 1.15 -4.47 -21.58
CA MET A 504 1.13 -5.93 -21.51
C MET A 504 2.51 -6.41 -21.14
N MET A 505 2.61 -7.30 -20.18
CA MET A 505 3.86 -7.93 -19.76
C MET A 505 3.68 -9.44 -19.76
N ASN A 506 4.59 -10.14 -20.42
CA ASN A 506 4.65 -11.60 -20.36
C ASN A 506 5.27 -12.04 -19.04
N ILE A 507 4.54 -12.80 -18.26
CA ILE A 507 5.05 -13.44 -17.04
C ILE A 507 5.25 -14.94 -17.21
N SER A 508 4.83 -15.48 -18.35
CA SER A 508 5.16 -16.86 -18.76
C SER A 508 6.62 -16.95 -19.22
N ARG A 509 7.23 -18.12 -19.06
CA ARG A 509 8.58 -18.40 -19.60
C ARG A 509 8.61 -18.39 -21.11
N ASP A 510 7.54 -18.84 -21.73
CA ASP A 510 7.42 -18.94 -23.18
C ASP A 510 7.07 -17.61 -23.80
N GLY A 511 7.52 -17.41 -25.03
CA GLY A 511 7.10 -16.26 -25.83
C GLY A 511 5.59 -16.33 -26.10
N VAL A 512 4.98 -15.16 -26.16
CA VAL A 512 3.54 -15.02 -26.37
C VAL A 512 3.28 -14.12 -27.56
N ALA A 513 2.38 -14.53 -28.45
CA ALA A 513 1.86 -13.72 -29.54
C ALA A 513 0.34 -13.79 -29.52
N ASP A 514 -0.30 -12.63 -29.53
CA ASP A 514 -1.74 -12.54 -29.37
C ASP A 514 -2.27 -11.21 -29.92
N THR A 515 -3.57 -10.96 -29.78
CA THR A 515 -4.22 -9.73 -30.23
C THR A 515 -5.02 -9.11 -29.09
N VAL A 516 -4.76 -7.84 -28.83
CA VAL A 516 -5.49 -7.05 -27.83
C VAL A 516 -6.47 -6.11 -28.51
N GLU A 517 -7.67 -5.98 -27.96
CA GLU A 517 -8.72 -5.12 -28.45
C GLU A 517 -9.72 -4.74 -27.36
N VAL A 518 -10.52 -3.73 -27.63
CA VAL A 518 -11.78 -3.46 -26.94
C VAL A 518 -12.89 -3.92 -27.86
N ALA A 519 -13.74 -4.83 -27.38
CA ALA A 519 -14.90 -5.36 -28.09
C ALA A 519 -16.07 -5.47 -27.11
N ASP A 520 -16.81 -4.37 -26.96
CA ASP A 520 -17.95 -4.24 -26.06
C ASP A 520 -19.16 -3.64 -26.79
N SER A 521 -20.35 -3.75 -26.21
CA SER A 521 -21.57 -3.16 -26.76
C SER A 521 -21.56 -1.63 -26.84
N LEU A 522 -20.71 -0.96 -26.04
CA LEU A 522 -20.60 0.50 -25.98
C LEU A 522 -19.35 1.04 -26.65
N ALA A 523 -18.33 0.21 -26.86
CA ALA A 523 -17.06 0.65 -27.41
C ALA A 523 -16.34 -0.47 -28.18
N HIS A 524 -15.63 -0.09 -29.22
CA HIS A 524 -14.68 -0.98 -29.88
C HIS A 524 -13.38 -0.26 -30.21
N SER A 525 -12.32 -1.03 -30.38
CA SER A 525 -11.04 -0.55 -30.92
C SER A 525 -10.63 -1.40 -32.11
N PHE A 526 -9.65 -0.95 -32.88
CA PHE A 526 -8.96 -1.82 -33.81
C PHE A 526 -8.27 -2.96 -33.05
N ARG A 527 -8.07 -4.08 -33.73
CA ARG A 527 -7.31 -5.22 -33.23
C ARG A 527 -5.82 -4.90 -33.30
N HIS A 528 -5.12 -4.96 -32.17
CA HIS A 528 -3.68 -4.69 -32.07
C HIS A 528 -2.91 -5.98 -31.83
N PRO A 529 -2.25 -6.57 -32.85
CA PRO A 529 -1.41 -7.74 -32.62
C PRO A 529 -0.15 -7.37 -31.85
N PHE A 530 0.23 -8.23 -30.92
CA PHE A 530 1.46 -8.07 -30.16
C PHE A 530 2.23 -9.37 -30.04
N ARG A 531 3.54 -9.24 -29.82
CA ARG A 531 4.44 -10.37 -29.56
C ARG A 531 5.38 -9.99 -28.43
N LEU A 532 5.50 -10.87 -27.44
CA LEU A 532 6.38 -10.75 -26.31
C LEU A 532 7.29 -11.99 -26.26
N SER A 533 8.60 -11.79 -26.36
CA SER A 533 9.55 -12.87 -26.63
C SER A 533 9.79 -13.80 -25.45
N ASN A 534 9.85 -13.27 -24.25
CA ASN A 534 10.24 -14.00 -23.04
C ASN A 534 9.61 -13.39 -21.79
N LYS A 535 9.76 -14.06 -20.66
CA LYS A 535 9.33 -13.55 -19.37
C LYS A 535 9.93 -12.18 -19.08
N GLY A 536 9.08 -11.24 -18.64
CA GLY A 536 9.44 -9.86 -18.37
C GLY A 536 9.42 -8.95 -19.60
N ALA A 537 9.31 -9.51 -20.82
CA ALA A 537 9.10 -8.70 -22.01
C ALA A 537 7.78 -7.95 -21.90
N SER A 538 7.77 -6.65 -22.18
CA SER A 538 6.59 -5.81 -22.10
C SER A 538 6.42 -4.96 -23.34
N LYS A 539 5.16 -4.64 -23.66
CA LYS A 539 4.78 -3.71 -24.71
C LYS A 539 3.73 -2.76 -24.17
N ILE A 540 3.89 -1.48 -24.45
CA ILE A 540 2.85 -0.47 -24.24
C ILE A 540 2.16 -0.27 -25.59
N ASP A 541 0.85 -0.30 -25.59
CA ASP A 541 0.03 -0.03 -26.76
C ASP A 541 -1.06 0.97 -26.43
N THR A 542 -1.57 1.67 -27.45
CA THR A 542 -2.61 2.67 -27.29
C THR A 542 -3.80 2.29 -28.15
N LEU A 543 -4.91 1.96 -27.49
CA LEU A 543 -6.16 1.63 -28.17
C LEU A 543 -6.99 2.90 -28.34
N THR A 544 -7.25 3.30 -29.57
CA THR A 544 -8.18 4.40 -29.86
C THR A 544 -9.60 3.84 -29.88
N LEU A 545 -10.48 4.45 -29.11
CA LEU A 545 -11.84 3.98 -28.89
C LEU A 545 -12.81 4.64 -29.90
N ALA A 546 -13.65 3.82 -30.49
CA ALA A 546 -14.85 4.25 -31.16
C ALA A 546 -16.08 3.89 -30.33
N TRP A 547 -16.89 4.89 -30.00
CA TRP A 547 -18.08 4.70 -29.15
C TRP A 547 -19.26 4.27 -29.97
N LEU A 548 -20.01 3.29 -29.47
CA LEU A 548 -21.23 2.75 -30.10
C LEU A 548 -22.45 3.32 -29.34
N GLY A 549 -23.26 4.09 -30.07
CA GLY A 549 -24.46 4.70 -29.51
C GLY A 549 -24.19 5.90 -28.59
N ASN A 550 -25.22 6.33 -27.87
CA ASN A 550 -25.21 7.49 -26.99
C ASN A 550 -25.90 7.13 -25.65
N PRO A 551 -25.25 6.36 -24.78
CA PRO A 551 -25.85 5.94 -23.53
C PRO A 551 -26.14 7.15 -22.62
N PRO A 552 -26.98 7.04 -21.58
CA PRO A 552 -27.20 8.08 -20.57
C PRO A 552 -25.91 8.52 -19.87
N ASP A 553 -25.96 9.66 -19.17
CA ASP A 553 -24.85 10.06 -18.31
C ASP A 553 -24.63 9.00 -17.22
N GLY A 554 -23.38 8.62 -16.99
CA GLY A 554 -23.03 7.53 -16.06
C GLY A 554 -21.62 7.02 -16.25
N THR A 555 -21.30 5.96 -15.49
CA THR A 555 -20.02 5.25 -15.56
C THR A 555 -20.26 3.83 -16.06
N TYR A 556 -19.51 3.43 -17.07
CA TYR A 556 -19.61 2.15 -17.75
C TYR A 556 -18.27 1.42 -17.67
N MET A 557 -18.32 0.14 -17.31
CA MET A 557 -17.11 -0.70 -17.24
C MET A 557 -16.91 -1.40 -18.57
N ILE A 558 -15.80 -1.10 -19.23
CA ILE A 558 -15.50 -1.60 -20.59
C ILE A 558 -14.33 -2.60 -20.49
N PRO A 559 -14.49 -3.85 -20.93
CA PRO A 559 -13.43 -4.84 -20.89
C PRO A 559 -12.40 -4.61 -22.00
N VAL A 560 -11.14 -4.85 -21.66
CA VAL A 560 -10.05 -5.08 -22.61
C VAL A 560 -9.88 -6.58 -22.74
N THR A 561 -9.89 -7.07 -23.98
CA THR A 561 -9.78 -8.50 -24.26
C THR A 561 -8.46 -8.83 -24.97
N ILE A 562 -7.91 -9.99 -24.65
CA ILE A 562 -6.87 -10.63 -25.44
C ILE A 562 -7.44 -11.94 -25.95
N ASP A 563 -7.45 -12.11 -27.27
CA ASP A 563 -8.06 -13.24 -27.97
C ASP A 563 -9.50 -13.52 -27.49
N GLY A 564 -10.29 -12.45 -27.31
CA GLY A 564 -11.68 -12.51 -26.83
C GLY A 564 -11.85 -12.80 -25.33
N ILE A 565 -10.76 -13.02 -24.59
CA ILE A 565 -10.82 -13.25 -23.14
C ILE A 565 -10.61 -11.93 -22.39
N PRO A 566 -11.53 -11.50 -21.51
CA PRO A 566 -11.34 -10.31 -20.71
C PRO A 566 -10.12 -10.45 -19.80
N VAL A 567 -9.16 -9.54 -19.93
CA VAL A 567 -7.90 -9.52 -19.16
C VAL A 567 -7.74 -8.29 -18.29
N ALA A 568 -8.46 -7.22 -18.63
CA ALA A 568 -8.50 -5.98 -17.87
C ALA A 568 -9.81 -5.24 -18.18
N GLN A 569 -10.07 -4.15 -17.50
CA GLN A 569 -11.19 -3.27 -17.77
C GLN A 569 -10.84 -1.83 -17.42
N PHE A 570 -11.56 -0.88 -18.00
CA PHE A 570 -11.48 0.53 -17.65
C PHE A 570 -12.88 1.12 -17.50
N ALA A 571 -12.98 2.23 -16.77
CA ALA A 571 -14.21 2.96 -16.64
C ALA A 571 -14.32 4.01 -17.75
N ALA A 572 -15.46 4.02 -18.45
CA ALA A 572 -15.84 5.08 -19.38
C ALA A 572 -16.91 5.96 -18.73
N ARG A 573 -16.60 7.24 -18.55
CA ARG A 573 -17.54 8.20 -17.97
C ARG A 573 -18.16 9.08 -19.03
N LYS A 574 -19.48 9.16 -19.01
CA LYS A 574 -20.26 10.06 -19.84
C LYS A 574 -20.88 11.14 -18.99
N PHE A 575 -20.69 12.39 -19.37
CA PHE A 575 -21.32 13.57 -18.80
C PHE A 575 -21.19 14.76 -19.76
N SER A 576 -22.12 15.70 -19.66
CA SER A 576 -22.11 16.94 -20.44
C SER A 576 -21.28 18.01 -19.72
N VAL A 577 -20.54 18.78 -20.52
CA VAL A 577 -19.78 19.97 -20.08
C VAL A 577 -19.85 21.02 -21.17
N GLU A 578 -20.30 22.22 -20.81
CA GLU A 578 -20.28 23.38 -21.67
C GLU A 578 -19.00 24.21 -21.41
N ILE A 579 -18.36 24.68 -22.46
CA ILE A 579 -17.13 25.49 -22.40
C ILE A 579 -17.07 26.49 -23.55
N ASP A 580 -16.58 27.68 -23.27
CA ASP A 580 -16.32 28.70 -24.31
C ASP A 580 -15.04 28.29 -25.09
N ARG A 581 -15.24 27.74 -26.28
CA ARG A 581 -14.17 27.29 -27.16
C ARG A 581 -13.44 28.40 -27.91
N ALA A 582 -13.94 29.62 -27.83
CA ALA A 582 -13.27 30.78 -28.42
C ALA A 582 -12.09 31.27 -27.57
N ARG A 583 -12.02 30.84 -26.30
CA ARG A 583 -10.91 31.21 -25.40
C ARG A 583 -9.59 30.59 -25.86
N ARG A 584 -8.59 31.42 -26.01
CA ARG A 584 -7.21 30.98 -26.23
C ARG A 584 -6.52 30.72 -24.89
N VAL A 585 -6.18 29.48 -24.66
CA VAL A 585 -5.70 28.99 -23.35
C VAL A 585 -4.22 28.65 -23.45
N GLY A 586 -3.42 29.16 -22.50
CA GLY A 586 -2.05 28.71 -22.25
C GLY A 586 -1.97 27.88 -20.98
N LEU A 587 -1.14 26.84 -21.00
CA LEU A 587 -0.84 26.02 -19.84
C LEU A 587 0.65 26.08 -19.52
N LEU A 588 0.99 26.60 -18.36
CA LEU A 588 2.32 26.58 -17.79
C LEU A 588 2.39 25.48 -16.74
N THR A 589 3.09 24.40 -17.04
CA THR A 589 3.17 23.21 -16.19
C THR A 589 4.60 22.75 -15.99
N GLY A 590 4.87 22.09 -14.89
CA GLY A 590 6.13 21.39 -14.64
C GLY A 590 6.25 20.04 -15.37
N ILE A 591 5.12 19.48 -15.82
CA ILE A 591 5.02 18.15 -16.42
C ILE A 591 4.12 18.21 -17.65
N LYS A 592 4.67 17.95 -18.85
CA LYS A 592 3.91 18.05 -20.11
C LYS A 592 2.67 17.14 -20.18
N ASN A 593 2.70 15.98 -19.54
CA ASN A 593 1.56 15.05 -19.45
C ASN A 593 0.83 15.19 -18.12
N SER A 594 0.65 16.41 -17.63
CA SER A 594 -0.05 16.65 -16.38
C SER A 594 -1.55 16.29 -16.47
N PRO A 595 -2.20 15.95 -15.36
CA PRO A 595 -3.66 15.73 -15.32
C PRO A 595 -4.46 16.92 -15.86
N THR A 596 -3.95 18.15 -15.66
CA THR A 596 -4.56 19.37 -16.21
C THR A 596 -4.47 19.41 -17.74
N ALA A 597 -3.31 19.07 -18.33
CA ALA A 597 -3.18 18.99 -19.77
C ALA A 597 -4.13 17.96 -20.37
N GLU A 598 -4.28 16.81 -19.73
CA GLU A 598 -5.19 15.77 -20.16
C GLU A 598 -6.66 16.21 -20.02
N ALA A 599 -7.01 16.92 -18.96
CA ALA A 599 -8.37 17.46 -18.80
C ALA A 599 -8.71 18.47 -19.90
N LEU A 600 -7.77 19.34 -20.30
CA LEU A 600 -7.96 20.29 -21.41
C LEU A 600 -8.18 19.56 -22.74
N ARG A 601 -7.43 18.49 -23.02
CA ARG A 601 -7.64 17.64 -24.20
C ARG A 601 -9.01 16.99 -24.19
N ARG A 602 -9.42 16.43 -23.06
CA ARG A 602 -10.74 15.80 -22.88
C ARG A 602 -11.91 16.78 -22.92
N LEU A 603 -11.67 18.07 -22.70
CA LEU A 603 -12.62 19.15 -22.96
C LEU A 603 -12.67 19.52 -24.45
N ASN A 604 -11.83 18.91 -25.28
CA ASN A 604 -11.65 19.26 -26.68
C ASN A 604 -11.34 20.77 -26.87
N LEU A 605 -10.42 21.26 -26.03
CA LEU A 605 -9.99 22.64 -26.02
C LEU A 605 -8.61 22.77 -26.68
N ASN A 606 -8.46 23.72 -27.61
CA ASN A 606 -7.15 24.06 -28.13
C ASN A 606 -6.40 24.88 -27.11
N PHE A 607 -5.25 24.39 -26.66
CA PHE A 607 -4.36 25.09 -25.74
C PHE A 607 -2.91 24.95 -26.17
N VAL A 608 -2.08 25.88 -25.71
CA VAL A 608 -0.63 25.88 -25.95
C VAL A 608 0.14 25.71 -24.64
N PHE A 609 1.24 24.97 -24.68
CA PHE A 609 2.18 24.99 -23.57
C PHE A 609 2.98 26.29 -23.60
N VAL A 610 3.11 26.90 -22.42
CA VAL A 610 3.85 28.15 -22.23
C VAL A 610 5.14 27.86 -21.48
N GLU A 611 6.26 28.37 -22.00
CA GLU A 611 7.57 28.22 -21.36
C GLU A 611 8.01 29.55 -20.72
N PRO A 612 8.51 29.53 -19.46
CA PRO A 612 8.92 30.77 -18.76
C PRO A 612 10.32 31.26 -19.19
N ASP A 613 10.56 31.29 -20.48
CA ASP A 613 11.79 31.71 -21.12
C ASP A 613 11.80 33.22 -21.55
N LYS A 614 12.77 33.63 -22.37
CA LYS A 614 12.87 35.01 -22.85
C LYS A 614 11.70 35.45 -23.73
N SER A 615 11.00 34.51 -24.36
CA SER A 615 9.83 34.78 -25.22
C SER A 615 8.50 34.75 -24.45
N PHE A 616 8.55 34.67 -23.12
CA PHE A 616 7.36 34.47 -22.28
C PHE A 616 6.22 35.44 -22.58
N MET A 617 6.49 36.76 -22.64
CA MET A 617 5.45 37.76 -22.98
C MET A 617 4.83 37.52 -24.35
N GLN A 618 5.65 37.21 -25.37
CA GLN A 618 5.15 36.94 -26.72
C GLN A 618 4.24 35.70 -26.77
N GLN A 619 4.48 34.72 -25.89
CA GLN A 619 3.65 33.51 -25.79
C GLN A 619 2.32 33.82 -25.13
N ILE A 620 2.27 34.64 -24.06
CA ILE A 620 1.06 34.87 -23.27
C ILE A 620 0.20 36.03 -23.80
N GLU A 621 0.77 37.01 -24.46
CA GLU A 621 0.04 38.17 -24.99
C GLU A 621 -1.19 37.82 -25.85
N PRO A 622 -1.15 36.81 -26.75
CA PRO A 622 -2.31 36.46 -27.55
C PRO A 622 -3.37 35.63 -26.79
N LEU A 623 -3.14 35.24 -25.53
CA LEU A 623 -4.00 34.38 -24.77
C LEU A 623 -5.14 35.16 -24.05
N ASN A 624 -6.27 34.50 -23.83
CA ASN A 624 -7.32 35.03 -22.98
C ASN A 624 -7.14 34.48 -21.53
N VAL A 625 -6.65 33.25 -21.41
CA VAL A 625 -6.50 32.55 -20.13
C VAL A 625 -5.11 31.93 -20.05
N LEU A 626 -4.43 32.11 -18.93
CA LEU A 626 -3.21 31.42 -18.59
C LEU A 626 -3.42 30.59 -17.33
N LEU A 627 -3.28 29.28 -17.47
CA LEU A 627 -3.29 28.33 -16.37
C LEU A 627 -1.87 28.06 -15.88
N ILE A 628 -1.59 28.30 -14.61
CA ILE A 628 -0.40 27.81 -13.92
C ILE A 628 -0.79 26.58 -13.12
N ASP A 629 -0.21 25.46 -13.53
CA ASP A 629 -0.58 24.14 -13.00
C ASP A 629 -0.15 23.94 -11.54
N ARG A 630 -0.70 22.90 -10.91
CA ARG A 630 -0.35 22.53 -9.53
C ARG A 630 1.15 22.36 -9.36
N ARG A 631 1.71 22.93 -8.27
CA ARG A 631 3.13 22.85 -7.90
C ARG A 631 4.10 23.36 -8.97
N ALA A 632 3.61 24.11 -9.93
CA ALA A 632 4.45 24.61 -11.01
C ALA A 632 5.60 25.49 -10.50
N LEU A 633 5.40 26.30 -9.45
CA LEU A 633 6.46 27.12 -8.83
C LEU A 633 7.59 26.27 -8.21
N THR A 634 7.28 25.06 -7.75
CA THR A 634 8.29 24.14 -7.21
C THR A 634 9.08 23.45 -8.31
N LEU A 635 8.38 23.03 -9.36
CA LEU A 635 8.98 22.31 -10.50
C LEU A 635 9.69 23.23 -11.49
N ARG A 636 9.26 24.48 -11.57
CA ARG A 636 9.74 25.52 -12.50
C ARG A 636 9.95 26.84 -11.74
N PRO A 637 11.01 26.94 -10.89
CA PRO A 637 11.24 28.13 -10.05
C PRO A 637 11.38 29.44 -10.86
N GLU A 638 11.77 29.35 -12.13
CA GLU A 638 11.89 30.48 -13.05
C GLU A 638 10.57 31.21 -13.31
N ILE A 639 9.42 30.60 -13.02
CA ILE A 639 8.10 31.25 -13.13
C ILE A 639 8.02 32.47 -12.21
N ALA A 640 8.60 32.42 -11.04
CA ALA A 640 8.59 33.54 -10.09
C ALA A 640 9.26 34.77 -10.63
N ALA A 641 10.29 34.63 -11.47
CA ALA A 641 10.96 35.75 -12.15
C ALA A 641 10.08 36.40 -13.24
N ARG A 642 8.95 35.80 -13.61
CA ARG A 642 7.99 36.33 -14.59
C ARG A 642 6.82 37.09 -13.98
N ARG A 643 6.89 37.40 -12.68
CA ARG A 643 5.81 38.08 -11.95
C ARG A 643 5.32 39.36 -12.63
N ASP A 644 6.23 40.21 -13.16
CA ASP A 644 5.88 41.46 -13.82
C ASP A 644 5.22 41.21 -15.18
N ASP A 645 5.64 40.18 -15.89
CA ASP A 645 5.03 39.75 -17.14
C ASP A 645 3.60 39.24 -16.90
N LEU A 646 3.39 38.43 -15.86
CA LEU A 646 2.08 37.95 -15.44
C LEU A 646 1.17 39.11 -15.00
N LYS A 647 1.71 40.09 -14.29
CA LYS A 647 0.99 41.30 -13.91
C LYS A 647 0.50 42.08 -15.14
N ARG A 648 1.37 42.33 -16.12
CA ARG A 648 1.01 43.01 -17.37
C ARG A 648 -0.04 42.26 -18.16
N PHE A 649 0.05 40.93 -18.23
CA PHE A 649 -0.93 40.09 -18.88
C PHE A 649 -2.32 40.27 -18.27
N VAL A 650 -2.42 40.24 -16.93
CA VAL A 650 -3.70 40.43 -16.23
C VAL A 650 -4.20 41.88 -16.41
N GLU A 651 -3.35 42.89 -16.26
CA GLU A 651 -3.75 44.29 -16.41
C GLU A 651 -4.26 44.60 -17.83
N ALA A 652 -3.79 43.87 -18.84
CA ALA A 652 -4.25 43.97 -20.23
C ALA A 652 -5.58 43.19 -20.50
N GLY A 653 -6.16 42.55 -19.52
CA GLY A 653 -7.46 41.85 -19.63
C GLY A 653 -7.38 40.33 -19.60
N GLY A 654 -6.18 39.76 -19.41
CA GLY A 654 -5.99 38.31 -19.29
C GLY A 654 -6.55 37.73 -17.95
N HIS A 655 -7.00 36.49 -17.99
CA HIS A 655 -7.37 35.75 -16.80
C HIS A 655 -6.23 34.82 -16.39
N LEU A 656 -5.57 35.09 -15.28
CA LEU A 656 -4.55 34.23 -14.69
C LEU A 656 -5.19 33.29 -13.67
N ILE A 657 -5.14 32.00 -13.94
CA ILE A 657 -5.62 30.95 -13.03
C ILE A 657 -4.43 30.19 -12.48
N VAL A 658 -4.27 30.17 -11.17
CA VAL A 658 -3.20 29.44 -10.47
C VAL A 658 -3.80 28.33 -9.63
N MET A 659 -3.43 27.11 -9.94
CA MET A 659 -3.81 25.94 -9.14
C MET A 659 -2.90 25.79 -7.92
N ALA A 660 -3.28 24.99 -6.96
CA ALA A 660 -2.60 24.79 -5.68
C ALA A 660 -1.08 24.71 -5.79
N GLN A 661 -0.39 25.59 -5.05
CA GLN A 661 1.09 25.66 -5.00
C GLN A 661 1.59 25.27 -3.62
N ASP A 662 2.87 24.91 -3.51
CA ASP A 662 3.51 24.67 -2.22
C ASP A 662 3.61 25.99 -1.44
N ALA A 663 3.15 25.99 -0.17
CA ALA A 663 3.08 27.19 0.66
C ALA A 663 4.44 27.88 0.84
N GLU A 664 5.52 27.10 1.02
CA GLU A 664 6.88 27.62 1.14
C GLU A 664 7.29 28.44 -0.10
N LYS A 665 7.07 27.89 -1.30
CA LYS A 665 7.47 28.54 -2.56
C LYS A 665 6.62 29.75 -2.86
N TRP A 666 5.29 29.63 -2.65
CA TRP A 666 4.39 30.76 -2.80
C TRP A 666 4.73 31.90 -1.87
N ASN A 667 4.89 31.63 -0.55
CA ASN A 667 5.13 32.67 0.43
C ASN A 667 6.49 33.35 0.31
N ALA A 668 7.49 32.64 -0.25
CA ALA A 668 8.80 33.22 -0.53
C ALA A 668 8.78 34.17 -1.74
N GLN A 669 8.03 33.82 -2.79
CA GLN A 669 7.94 34.60 -4.03
C GLN A 669 6.51 34.53 -4.60
N PRO A 670 5.54 35.22 -3.99
CA PRO A 670 4.16 35.20 -4.45
C PRO A 670 4.02 35.84 -5.83
N LEU A 671 3.20 35.24 -6.68
CA LEU A 671 2.92 35.81 -8.00
C LEU A 671 2.13 37.12 -7.94
N TRP A 672 1.44 37.37 -6.82
CA TRP A 672 0.82 38.65 -6.47
C TRP A 672 0.72 38.83 -4.96
N ASP A 673 0.55 40.08 -4.52
CA ASP A 673 0.47 40.39 -3.09
C ASP A 673 -0.94 40.18 -2.51
N GLY A 674 -1.03 40.10 -1.20
CA GLY A 674 -2.30 40.02 -0.46
C GLY A 674 -2.86 38.60 -0.29
N MET A 675 -2.06 37.57 -0.58
CA MET A 675 -2.45 36.18 -0.34
C MET A 675 -1.29 35.40 0.31
N ARG A 676 -1.60 34.65 1.35
CA ARG A 676 -0.64 33.78 2.02
C ARG A 676 -1.20 32.36 2.14
N LEU A 677 -0.34 31.37 1.97
CA LEU A 677 -0.68 29.96 2.11
C LEU A 677 -0.11 29.42 3.42
N THR A 678 -0.89 28.54 4.08
CA THR A 678 -0.42 27.77 5.22
C THR A 678 -0.63 26.30 4.89
N ALA A 679 0.47 25.52 4.91
CA ALA A 679 0.41 24.09 4.62
C ALA A 679 -0.46 23.37 5.66
N VAL A 680 -1.28 22.45 5.20
CA VAL A 680 -2.12 21.57 6.04
C VAL A 680 -1.67 20.13 5.88
N SER A 681 -1.77 19.37 6.96
CA SER A 681 -1.31 17.98 7.01
C SER A 681 -2.40 16.96 6.69
N THR A 682 -3.67 17.36 6.77
CA THR A 682 -4.82 16.51 6.50
C THR A 682 -5.57 17.00 5.27
N LEU A 683 -5.90 16.07 4.38
CA LEU A 683 -6.77 16.29 3.24
C LEU A 683 -8.20 15.92 3.66
N GLU A 684 -9.15 16.80 3.43
CA GLU A 684 -10.55 16.56 3.72
C GLU A 684 -11.21 15.88 2.53
N ALA A 685 -11.81 14.72 2.78
CA ALA A 685 -12.71 14.08 1.82
C ALA A 685 -14.15 14.54 2.10
N GLU A 686 -14.96 14.66 1.07
CA GLU A 686 -16.42 14.94 1.15
C GLU A 686 -16.86 16.13 2.04
N THR A 687 -16.01 17.12 2.19
CA THR A 687 -16.40 18.35 2.90
C THR A 687 -17.44 19.09 2.05
N PRO A 688 -18.60 19.47 2.61
CA PRO A 688 -19.58 20.28 1.90
C PRO A 688 -18.98 21.60 1.42
N VAL A 689 -19.25 21.97 0.18
CA VAL A 689 -18.79 23.21 -0.44
C VAL A 689 -19.89 24.24 -0.44
N GLN A 690 -19.57 25.44 0.02
CA GLN A 690 -20.46 26.59 -0.10
C GLN A 690 -20.08 27.43 -1.31
N ILE A 691 -20.99 27.53 -2.27
CA ILE A 691 -20.86 28.36 -3.46
C ILE A 691 -21.59 29.68 -3.25
N ASP A 692 -20.89 30.77 -3.49
CA ASP A 692 -21.53 32.07 -3.46
C ASP A 692 -22.21 32.37 -4.83
N ALA A 693 -23.54 32.40 -4.84
CA ALA A 693 -24.35 32.55 -6.04
C ALA A 693 -24.13 33.90 -6.78
N ALA A 694 -23.52 34.89 -6.13
CA ALA A 694 -23.17 36.16 -6.76
C ALA A 694 -22.04 36.00 -7.82
N TYR A 695 -21.30 34.91 -7.79
CA TYR A 695 -20.19 34.67 -8.73
C TYR A 695 -20.55 33.67 -9.82
N ALA A 696 -20.21 34.03 -11.07
CA ALA A 696 -20.49 33.22 -12.23
C ALA A 696 -19.77 31.85 -12.21
N ILE A 697 -18.68 31.71 -11.47
CA ILE A 697 -17.87 30.49 -11.40
C ILE A 697 -18.66 29.23 -10.96
N GLY A 698 -19.71 29.43 -10.16
CA GLY A 698 -20.60 28.33 -9.75
C GLY A 698 -21.74 28.03 -10.72
N ASN A 699 -21.98 28.92 -11.69
CA ASN A 699 -23.23 28.90 -12.43
C ASN A 699 -23.06 28.97 -13.95
N GLN A 700 -21.91 29.41 -14.49
CA GLN A 700 -21.73 29.67 -15.92
C GLN A 700 -20.37 29.20 -16.43
N PRO A 701 -20.34 28.53 -17.62
CA PRO A 701 -21.48 28.04 -18.38
C PRO A 701 -22.19 26.85 -17.78
N ASN A 702 -21.57 26.16 -16.80
CA ASN A 702 -22.16 25.00 -16.14
C ASN A 702 -22.70 25.39 -14.76
N HIS A 703 -23.92 25.00 -14.45
CA HIS A 703 -24.44 25.13 -13.09
C HIS A 703 -23.91 23.98 -12.24
N LEU A 704 -23.12 24.34 -11.21
CA LEU A 704 -22.57 23.36 -10.25
C LEU A 704 -23.58 23.07 -9.15
N THR A 705 -23.82 21.80 -8.93
CA THR A 705 -24.77 21.28 -7.93
C THR A 705 -24.03 20.52 -6.82
N PRO A 706 -24.67 20.15 -5.72
CA PRO A 706 -24.06 19.33 -4.67
C PRO A 706 -23.51 17.99 -5.20
N GLU A 707 -24.12 17.43 -6.25
CA GLU A 707 -23.69 16.20 -6.89
C GLU A 707 -22.30 16.33 -7.56
N ASP A 708 -21.93 17.54 -7.99
CA ASP A 708 -20.62 17.82 -8.60
C ASP A 708 -19.45 17.73 -7.61
N TRP A 709 -19.74 17.63 -6.32
CA TRP A 709 -18.74 17.49 -5.25
C TRP A 709 -18.71 16.09 -4.63
N GLN A 710 -19.66 15.23 -4.98
CA GLN A 710 -19.73 13.87 -4.45
C GLN A 710 -18.61 13.00 -5.04
N ASN A 711 -18.05 12.13 -4.19
CA ASN A 711 -17.00 11.19 -4.60
C ASN A 711 -15.68 11.85 -5.09
N TRP A 712 -15.39 13.06 -4.63
CA TRP A 712 -14.06 13.61 -4.75
C TRP A 712 -13.10 12.79 -3.88
N LEU A 713 -11.89 12.54 -4.38
CA LEU A 713 -10.86 11.82 -3.60
C LEU A 713 -10.36 12.68 -2.44
N PHE A 714 -10.14 13.96 -2.70
CA PHE A 714 -9.78 14.99 -1.72
C PHE A 714 -10.46 16.28 -2.16
N LEU A 715 -10.86 17.11 -1.23
CA LEU A 715 -11.47 18.39 -1.59
C LEU A 715 -10.39 19.48 -1.73
N ARG A 716 -9.61 19.67 -0.69
CA ARG A 716 -8.62 20.74 -0.59
C ARG A 716 -7.31 20.33 -1.24
N GLY A 717 -6.53 21.34 -1.72
CA GLY A 717 -5.10 21.16 -2.01
C GLY A 717 -4.32 20.90 -0.71
N TYR A 718 -3.08 21.38 -0.65
CA TYR A 718 -2.25 21.14 0.54
C TYR A 718 -2.21 22.34 1.49
N ASN A 719 -3.11 23.32 1.32
CA ASN A 719 -3.01 24.58 2.03
C ASN A 719 -4.35 25.06 2.57
N THR A 720 -4.29 25.98 3.52
CA THR A 720 -5.34 26.97 3.78
C THR A 720 -4.91 28.31 3.23
N VAL A 721 -5.86 29.07 2.67
CA VAL A 721 -5.62 30.35 2.01
C VAL A 721 -6.06 31.48 2.92
N ALA A 722 -5.11 32.35 3.29
CA ALA A 722 -5.43 33.65 3.87
C ALA A 722 -5.43 34.70 2.76
N ALA A 723 -6.59 35.27 2.45
CA ALA A 723 -6.80 36.25 1.40
C ALA A 723 -7.00 37.65 1.98
N GLY A 724 -6.47 38.67 1.29
CA GLY A 724 -6.64 40.08 1.67
C GLY A 724 -8.07 40.61 1.45
N ALA A 725 -8.39 41.76 2.04
CA ALA A 725 -9.74 42.34 2.06
C ALA A 725 -10.34 42.65 0.66
N ALA A 726 -9.49 42.84 -0.36
CA ALA A 726 -9.92 43.11 -1.74
C ALA A 726 -10.19 41.85 -2.57
N THR A 727 -10.19 40.67 -1.95
CA THR A 727 -10.31 39.38 -2.63
C THR A 727 -11.69 38.81 -2.45
N ALA A 728 -12.37 38.49 -3.54
CA ALA A 728 -13.61 37.74 -3.54
C ALA A 728 -13.36 36.25 -3.31
N ILE A 729 -14.29 35.57 -2.65
CA ILE A 729 -14.19 34.16 -2.30
C ILE A 729 -15.43 33.44 -2.83
N PRO A 730 -15.41 33.02 -4.12
CA PRO A 730 -16.54 32.31 -4.73
C PRO A 730 -16.86 30.95 -4.12
N LEU A 731 -15.86 30.24 -3.62
CA LEU A 731 -16.03 28.93 -3.00
C LEU A 731 -15.34 28.86 -1.64
N ARG A 732 -16.05 28.30 -0.66
CA ARG A 732 -15.58 28.04 0.70
C ARG A 732 -15.86 26.61 1.12
N SER A 733 -15.08 26.10 2.06
CA SER A 733 -15.46 24.93 2.85
C SER A 733 -16.64 25.30 3.77
N ALA A 734 -17.70 24.50 3.75
CA ALA A 734 -18.86 24.73 4.63
C ALA A 734 -18.57 24.34 6.10
N VAL A 735 -17.51 23.61 6.37
CA VAL A 735 -17.13 23.13 7.70
C VAL A 735 -16.41 24.23 8.50
N ASP A 736 -15.40 24.85 7.91
CA ASP A 736 -14.52 25.81 8.58
C ASP A 736 -14.54 27.22 7.95
N GLY A 737 -15.33 27.40 6.88
CA GLY A 737 -15.43 28.67 6.15
C GLY A 737 -14.16 29.04 5.37
N SER A 738 -13.14 28.17 5.32
CA SER A 738 -11.88 28.46 4.65
C SER A 738 -12.05 28.62 3.13
N PRO A 739 -11.34 29.57 2.50
CA PRO A 739 -11.40 29.77 1.07
C PRO A 739 -10.87 28.55 0.29
N LEU A 740 -11.61 28.11 -0.72
CA LEU A 740 -11.21 27.08 -1.68
C LEU A 740 -10.86 27.68 -3.05
N ILE A 741 -11.56 28.76 -3.42
CA ILE A 741 -11.23 29.57 -4.59
C ILE A 741 -11.28 31.03 -4.16
N VAL A 742 -10.25 31.77 -4.55
CA VAL A 742 -10.17 33.22 -4.33
C VAL A 742 -9.92 33.91 -5.68
N THR A 743 -10.59 35.05 -5.90
CA THR A 743 -10.42 35.82 -7.13
C THR A 743 -10.29 37.30 -6.83
N SER A 744 -9.50 38.00 -7.61
CA SER A 744 -9.38 39.47 -7.52
C SER A 744 -9.23 40.09 -8.91
N ALA A 745 -9.87 41.20 -9.14
CA ALA A 745 -9.67 42.02 -10.33
C ALA A 745 -8.30 42.74 -10.27
N ALA A 746 -7.66 42.92 -11.42
CA ALA A 746 -6.43 43.70 -11.57
C ALA A 746 -6.38 44.28 -12.97
N GLY A 747 -6.43 45.60 -13.07
CA GLY A 747 -6.56 46.26 -14.39
C GLY A 747 -7.87 45.87 -15.07
N GLN A 748 -7.78 45.44 -16.33
CA GLN A 748 -8.93 44.96 -17.11
C GLN A 748 -9.19 43.45 -16.96
N GLY A 749 -8.28 42.72 -16.33
CA GLY A 749 -8.36 41.29 -16.15
C GLY A 749 -8.58 40.83 -14.70
N LYS A 750 -8.30 39.57 -14.46
CA LYS A 750 -8.47 38.97 -13.14
C LYS A 750 -7.46 37.87 -12.89
N ARG A 751 -7.26 37.57 -11.62
CA ARG A 751 -6.45 36.46 -11.12
C ARG A 751 -7.24 35.61 -10.17
N THR A 752 -7.15 34.33 -10.33
CA THR A 752 -7.88 33.32 -9.54
C THR A 752 -6.90 32.30 -8.99
N TYR A 753 -6.93 32.06 -7.70
CA TYR A 753 -6.21 30.96 -7.07
C TYR A 753 -7.19 29.86 -6.68
N VAL A 754 -6.85 28.62 -7.03
CA VAL A 754 -7.69 27.45 -6.82
C VAL A 754 -6.97 26.48 -5.90
N ASP A 755 -7.40 26.38 -4.64
CA ASP A 755 -6.84 25.47 -3.64
C ASP A 755 -7.62 24.15 -3.55
N LEU A 756 -8.20 23.71 -4.63
CA LEU A 756 -8.89 22.43 -4.76
C LEU A 756 -7.93 21.34 -5.28
N ALA A 757 -8.13 20.11 -4.84
CA ALA A 757 -7.40 18.94 -5.31
C ALA A 757 -7.92 18.49 -6.70
N LEU A 758 -7.80 19.36 -7.71
CA LEU A 758 -8.34 19.10 -9.06
C LEU A 758 -7.62 17.99 -9.80
N SER A 759 -6.31 17.85 -9.62
CA SER A 759 -5.53 16.85 -10.37
C SER A 759 -6.02 15.40 -10.16
N PRO A 760 -6.29 14.91 -8.94
CA PRO A 760 -6.91 13.61 -8.73
C PRO A 760 -8.28 13.48 -9.40
N GLN A 761 -9.07 14.56 -9.40
CA GLN A 761 -10.40 14.54 -10.02
C GLN A 761 -10.33 14.49 -11.54
N PHE A 762 -9.34 15.17 -12.15
CA PHE A 762 -9.11 15.06 -13.59
C PHE A 762 -8.69 13.67 -14.02
N MET A 763 -7.84 13.03 -13.24
CA MET A 763 -7.45 11.64 -13.47
C MET A 763 -8.64 10.69 -13.30
N ASN A 764 -9.48 10.95 -12.31
CA ASN A 764 -10.70 10.22 -12.07
C ASN A 764 -11.84 10.63 -13.05
N VAL A 765 -11.58 11.52 -13.99
CA VAL A 765 -12.58 12.02 -14.98
C VAL A 765 -13.88 12.45 -14.30
N HIS A 766 -13.75 13.22 -13.21
CA HIS A 766 -14.89 13.61 -12.38
C HIS A 766 -15.69 14.74 -13.04
N ALA A 767 -16.99 14.55 -13.28
CA ALA A 767 -17.84 15.50 -14.01
C ALA A 767 -17.80 16.93 -13.42
N GLY A 768 -17.96 17.05 -12.10
CA GLY A 768 -17.94 18.35 -11.41
C GLY A 768 -16.62 19.09 -11.54
N ALA A 769 -15.48 18.38 -11.50
CA ALA A 769 -14.17 18.99 -11.69
C ALA A 769 -13.99 19.51 -13.13
N PHE A 770 -14.50 18.78 -14.11
CA PHE A 770 -14.49 19.23 -15.51
C PHE A 770 -15.40 20.42 -15.76
N ARG A 771 -16.60 20.44 -15.15
CA ARG A 771 -17.51 21.59 -15.21
C ARG A 771 -16.89 22.83 -14.54
N LEU A 772 -16.27 22.65 -13.37
CA LEU A 772 -15.59 23.74 -12.68
C LEU A 772 -14.41 24.28 -13.52
N LEU A 773 -13.57 23.42 -14.10
CA LEU A 773 -12.47 23.83 -14.98
C LEU A 773 -13.01 24.60 -16.19
N ALA A 774 -14.07 24.13 -16.81
CA ALA A 774 -14.75 24.79 -17.93
C ALA A 774 -15.29 26.17 -17.53
N ASN A 775 -15.91 26.29 -16.36
CA ASN A 775 -16.35 27.58 -15.82
C ASN A 775 -15.18 28.56 -15.61
N LEU A 776 -14.10 28.09 -14.97
CA LEU A 776 -12.90 28.89 -14.74
C LEU A 776 -12.31 29.46 -16.05
N ILE A 777 -12.29 28.65 -17.12
CA ILE A 777 -11.73 29.02 -18.42
C ILE A 777 -12.67 29.96 -19.17
N SER A 778 -13.99 29.73 -19.09
CA SER A 778 -15.01 30.48 -19.85
C SER A 778 -15.26 31.88 -19.31
N LEU A 779 -14.95 32.12 -18.05
CA LEU A 779 -15.03 33.43 -17.41
C LEU A 779 -13.90 34.35 -17.87
#